data_e716e0c7e613c7cba74e50dcae9505fd
#
_entry.id   e716e0c7e613c7cba74e50dcae9505fd
#
_cell.length_a   1.000
_cell.length_b   1.000
_cell.length_c   1.000
_cell.angle_alpha   90.00
_cell.angle_beta   90.00
_cell.angle_gamma   90.00
#
_symmetry.space_group_name_H-M   'P 1'
#
loop_
_entity.id
_entity.type
_entity.pdbx_description
1 polymer ?
#
loop_
_entity_poly.entity_id
_entity_poly.type
_entity_poly.pdbx_seq_one_letter_code
_entity_poly.pdbx_strand_id
1 'polypeptide(L)'
;MKINCWLGGLLLGAGLCSCTPQADFYVAVNGDDAHPGTKELPFATVARARDAVRSISPKVPNKTANPIVVFIGGGTYFLKEALVFRPEDSSGRPVLYAADPKDEAILSSGQPITGWREIAPGRWEAQLPEVAAGQWNFSQLYVNDQRRPRPVLPKEGYYYVAGQLAPTQGQNPDRFRFREGEFRADWHNLSDIEITTFHLWTMDRLRIKEVDAAQHIVTFTGPTHSHDQAPLSRATWYRLENVREALTQPGEWYLDRSTGVLTVLALPGEDLSKARVIAPRLQHVVRFDGRKDAPVKNITLAGLTIAHNAWNTPPRGYGFPQADVVIDGAVTAHYAQECGLRQCVVRHTGSWAVDWSDGCRLDFVSQSELFDLGIGGVKIGPFQLGHEADTNKWASGCLVVDTLITHGGRVLPAGIGVWIGHAGHNFIAQNEISDFYYSGMSLGWRWGAGFSAAHHNLIEGNHIHDIGHGALSDMAGIYTLGESPGTVLRGNLIHDVSRARYGGWGIYFDEGSANIVAENNLVYRTQDAGLHQHYGTDNVVRNNIFAYGTNGQMRLSNPKKSGVITIAQNIFYFQTNRLFEVEHPIEKIHLYSNLYWQVGGSPIKFGKNEAFAEWSKREPGAAVADPLFVAPERNDFRLKSGSPARQIGFVAFDASQTGRTTKTARTAKLPPVLRVFPAAPAERNLYLNMVLDDDFEGYTPGQKVNEFQTQVCPGDGLAVTTSVAAGGKQSLNFRKGPPGAYSWTPHLYAKIRYEEGLVRASFDLRHEPGAQLNHEWRDWPMHEGQPYKTGPSLHIGADGAVNVQGHKLLTLPANAWAHFEILCGFGTQANGTYTLTISLPGQPPQTFAGLKYHGGFKALDWIGFCTFGKEGSQYQLDNLRLAPAAKP
;
A
#
# COMPACT_ATOMS: atom_id res chain seq x y z
N MET A 1 11.49 -29.98 -20.91
CA MET A 1 11.71 -31.08 -19.97
C MET A 1 10.39 -31.38 -19.29
N LYS A 2 9.84 -32.57 -19.37
CA LYS A 2 8.45 -32.88 -19.02
C LYS A 2 8.25 -32.86 -17.50
N ILE A 3 7.55 -31.82 -16.97
CA ILE A 3 7.04 -31.75 -15.58
C ILE A 3 5.60 -32.28 -15.57
N ASN A 4 5.36 -33.45 -16.12
CA ASN A 4 4.00 -33.97 -16.29
C ASN A 4 3.65 -35.16 -15.39
N CYS A 5 4.35 -35.44 -14.30
CA CYS A 5 4.07 -36.69 -13.55
C CYS A 5 3.86 -36.55 -12.03
N TRP A 6 3.97 -35.34 -11.43
CA TRP A 6 3.78 -35.20 -9.97
C TRP A 6 2.52 -34.43 -9.54
N LEU A 7 1.91 -33.69 -10.43
CA LEU A 7 0.67 -32.93 -10.13
C LEU A 7 -0.61 -33.81 -10.18
N GLY A 8 -0.55 -34.99 -10.77
CA GLY A 8 -1.70 -35.88 -10.89
C GLY A 8 -2.12 -36.61 -9.60
N GLY A 9 -1.26 -36.68 -8.60
CA GLY A 9 -1.53 -37.43 -7.36
C GLY A 9 -2.18 -36.63 -6.24
N LEU A 10 -2.07 -35.32 -6.22
CA LEU A 10 -2.65 -34.45 -5.20
C LEU A 10 -4.00 -33.82 -5.59
N LEU A 11 -4.31 -33.79 -6.88
CA LEU A 11 -5.55 -33.22 -7.44
C LEU A 11 -6.64 -34.23 -7.81
N LEU A 12 -6.34 -35.53 -7.78
CA LEU A 12 -7.30 -36.57 -8.13
C LEU A 12 -7.81 -37.33 -6.91
N GLY A 13 -9.04 -37.07 -6.55
CA GLY A 13 -9.90 -38.09 -6.02
C GLY A 13 -10.04 -38.20 -4.54
N ALA A 14 -10.78 -37.32 -3.95
CA ALA A 14 -11.87 -37.79 -3.10
C ALA A 14 -13.02 -36.82 -3.33
N GLY A 15 -13.78 -37.04 -4.41
CA GLY A 15 -15.20 -36.75 -4.32
C GLY A 15 -15.63 -37.35 -3.00
N LEU A 16 -16.17 -36.54 -2.09
CA LEU A 16 -16.86 -37.06 -0.90
C LEU A 16 -18.00 -37.95 -1.43
N CYS A 17 -17.67 -39.23 -1.63
CA CYS A 17 -18.68 -40.24 -1.62
C CYS A 17 -19.50 -40.05 -0.35
N SER A 18 -20.77 -40.16 -0.43
CA SER A 18 -21.75 -39.99 0.65
C SER A 18 -21.63 -41.00 1.81
N CYS A 19 -20.51 -41.69 1.96
CA CYS A 19 -20.10 -42.42 3.15
C CYS A 19 -19.11 -41.55 3.88
N THR A 20 -19.51 -40.94 4.99
CA THR A 20 -18.61 -40.30 5.97
C THR A 20 -17.56 -41.35 6.36
N PRO A 21 -16.25 -41.12 6.11
CA PRO A 21 -15.25 -42.08 6.57
C PRO A 21 -15.37 -42.18 8.07
N GLN A 22 -15.30 -43.39 8.62
CA GLN A 22 -15.29 -43.60 10.07
C GLN A 22 -14.06 -42.83 10.60
N ALA A 23 -14.32 -41.82 11.44
CA ALA A 23 -13.24 -41.07 12.06
C ALA A 23 -12.63 -41.84 13.22
N ASP A 24 -11.34 -41.64 13.44
CA ASP A 24 -10.63 -42.24 14.59
C ASP A 24 -11.01 -41.53 15.89
N PHE A 25 -11.27 -40.21 15.79
CA PHE A 25 -11.69 -39.40 16.95
C PHE A 25 -12.78 -38.38 16.55
N TYR A 26 -13.61 -38.04 17.53
CA TYR A 26 -14.69 -37.07 17.39
C TYR A 26 -14.55 -35.93 18.43
N VAL A 27 -14.84 -34.72 18.01
CA VAL A 27 -14.88 -33.49 18.82
C VAL A 27 -16.25 -32.83 18.67
N ALA A 28 -16.87 -32.41 19.76
CA ALA A 28 -18.15 -31.74 19.77
C ALA A 28 -18.19 -30.67 20.87
N VAL A 29 -18.91 -29.55 20.65
CA VAL A 29 -18.99 -28.46 21.63
C VAL A 29 -19.63 -28.87 22.97
N ASN A 30 -20.40 -29.93 22.98
CA ASN A 30 -21.01 -30.54 24.16
C ASN A 30 -20.27 -31.82 24.62
N GLY A 31 -19.05 -32.07 24.12
CA GLY A 31 -18.18 -33.16 24.52
C GLY A 31 -17.54 -32.98 25.88
N ASP A 32 -16.69 -33.91 26.25
CA ASP A 32 -15.87 -33.84 27.46
C ASP A 32 -14.47 -34.37 27.14
N ASP A 33 -13.43 -33.68 27.56
CA ASP A 33 -12.04 -34.08 27.32
C ASP A 33 -11.60 -35.29 28.12
N ALA A 34 -12.40 -35.72 29.10
CA ALA A 34 -12.26 -36.98 29.80
C ALA A 34 -12.82 -38.20 29.03
N HIS A 35 -13.62 -37.96 28.00
CA HIS A 35 -14.18 -39.00 27.15
C HIS A 35 -13.10 -39.70 26.28
N PRO A 36 -13.39 -40.85 25.70
CA PRO A 36 -12.45 -41.58 24.84
C PRO A 36 -12.34 -40.99 23.43
N GLY A 37 -13.19 -40.03 23.04
CA GLY A 37 -13.21 -39.41 21.73
C GLY A 37 -13.94 -40.23 20.66
N THR A 38 -14.85 -41.14 21.05
CA THR A 38 -15.74 -41.82 20.10
C THR A 38 -16.86 -40.91 19.66
N LYS A 39 -17.65 -41.35 18.68
CA LYS A 39 -18.81 -40.58 18.18
C LYS A 39 -19.85 -40.35 19.25
N GLU A 40 -20.07 -41.34 20.15
CA GLU A 40 -21.03 -41.30 21.25
C GLU A 40 -20.51 -40.49 22.46
N LEU A 41 -19.21 -40.52 22.66
CA LEU A 41 -18.50 -39.85 23.77
C LEU A 41 -17.34 -38.98 23.20
N PRO A 42 -17.65 -37.87 22.54
CA PRO A 42 -16.64 -37.05 21.86
C PRO A 42 -15.82 -36.22 22.87
N PHE A 43 -14.64 -35.78 22.44
CA PHE A 43 -13.87 -34.76 23.14
C PHE A 43 -14.58 -33.39 23.07
N ALA A 44 -14.30 -32.52 24.04
CA ALA A 44 -14.76 -31.13 24.03
C ALA A 44 -13.85 -30.21 23.20
N THR A 45 -12.57 -30.54 23.10
CA THR A 45 -11.58 -29.65 22.46
C THR A 45 -10.77 -30.34 21.37
N VAL A 46 -10.42 -29.54 20.35
CA VAL A 46 -9.53 -30.01 19.27
C VAL A 46 -8.12 -30.26 19.78
N ALA A 47 -7.69 -29.53 20.81
CA ALA A 47 -6.41 -29.75 21.49
C ALA A 47 -6.34 -31.16 22.12
N ARG A 48 -7.40 -31.60 22.78
CA ARG A 48 -7.46 -32.95 23.34
C ARG A 48 -7.43 -34.04 22.26
N ALA A 49 -8.11 -33.80 21.13
CA ALA A 49 -8.04 -34.71 20.01
C ALA A 49 -6.64 -34.77 19.39
N ARG A 50 -5.93 -33.64 19.28
CA ARG A 50 -4.52 -33.60 18.86
C ARG A 50 -3.66 -34.50 19.78
N ASP A 51 -3.82 -34.39 21.09
CA ASP A 51 -3.06 -35.17 22.04
C ASP A 51 -3.39 -36.68 21.95
N ALA A 52 -4.64 -37.01 21.61
CA ALA A 52 -5.06 -38.39 21.34
C ALA A 52 -4.41 -38.94 20.06
N VAL A 53 -4.36 -38.15 18.99
CA VAL A 53 -3.64 -38.52 17.75
C VAL A 53 -2.18 -38.80 18.05
N ARG A 54 -1.52 -38.02 18.89
CA ARG A 54 -0.13 -38.18 19.29
C ARG A 54 0.11 -39.54 19.97
N SER A 55 -0.86 -40.02 20.73
CA SER A 55 -0.76 -41.30 21.45
C SER A 55 -0.85 -42.52 20.53
N ILE A 56 -1.55 -42.41 19.37
CA ILE A 56 -1.74 -43.56 18.45
C ILE A 56 -0.84 -43.48 17.21
N SER A 57 -0.05 -42.44 17.10
CA SER A 57 0.81 -42.20 15.94
C SER A 57 1.85 -43.29 15.79
N PRO A 58 1.94 -43.95 14.61
CA PRO A 58 2.95 -44.96 14.36
C PRO A 58 4.34 -44.34 14.35
N LYS A 59 5.31 -45.02 14.95
CA LYS A 59 6.71 -44.58 14.99
C LYS A 59 7.45 -44.68 13.65
N VAL A 60 6.90 -45.41 12.69
CA VAL A 60 7.49 -45.59 11.36
C VAL A 60 6.61 -44.88 10.30
N PRO A 61 7.20 -44.00 9.48
CA PRO A 61 6.46 -43.30 8.46
C PRO A 61 5.82 -44.23 7.42
N ASN A 62 4.53 -44.09 7.18
CA ASN A 62 3.81 -44.71 6.08
C ASN A 62 2.85 -43.72 5.43
N LYS A 63 3.36 -42.98 4.46
CA LYS A 63 2.61 -41.93 3.74
C LYS A 63 1.47 -42.47 2.88
N THR A 64 1.47 -43.76 2.56
CA THR A 64 0.40 -44.41 1.75
C THR A 64 -0.70 -45.04 2.59
N ALA A 65 -0.56 -45.06 3.92
CA ALA A 65 -1.61 -45.54 4.81
C ALA A 65 -2.80 -44.53 4.84
N ASN A 66 -3.97 -45.03 5.11
CA ASN A 66 -5.15 -44.19 5.32
C ASN A 66 -4.87 -43.11 6.40
N PRO A 67 -5.31 -41.87 6.21
CA PRO A 67 -5.10 -40.82 7.19
C PRO A 67 -5.71 -41.17 8.56
N ILE A 68 -5.14 -40.59 9.63
CA ILE A 68 -5.84 -40.49 10.90
C ILE A 68 -6.82 -39.35 10.77
N VAL A 69 -8.11 -39.62 11.07
CA VAL A 69 -9.17 -38.64 10.90
C VAL A 69 -9.71 -38.20 12.25
N VAL A 70 -9.68 -36.90 12.51
CA VAL A 70 -10.37 -36.24 13.63
C VAL A 70 -11.58 -35.52 13.03
N PHE A 71 -12.78 -35.95 13.40
CA PHE A 71 -14.01 -35.29 12.99
C PHE A 71 -14.42 -34.23 14.00
N ILE A 72 -14.65 -33.00 13.53
CA ILE A 72 -15.03 -31.85 14.37
C ILE A 72 -16.47 -31.49 14.03
N GLY A 73 -17.38 -31.67 14.97
CA GLY A 73 -18.78 -31.30 14.86
C GLY A 73 -19.01 -29.80 14.79
N GLY A 74 -20.16 -29.41 14.22
CA GLY A 74 -20.55 -27.99 14.10
C GLY A 74 -20.64 -27.26 15.43
N GLY A 75 -20.41 -25.95 15.38
CA GLY A 75 -20.44 -25.04 16.53
C GLY A 75 -19.17 -24.21 16.68
N THR A 76 -19.16 -23.33 17.67
CA THR A 76 -18.01 -22.44 17.91
C THR A 76 -17.15 -22.94 19.08
N TYR A 77 -15.91 -23.26 18.80
CA TYR A 77 -14.89 -23.64 19.77
C TYR A 77 -14.06 -22.40 20.11
N PHE A 78 -14.36 -21.80 21.27
CA PHE A 78 -13.60 -20.65 21.78
C PHE A 78 -12.29 -21.12 22.40
N LEU A 79 -11.19 -20.79 21.76
CA LEU A 79 -9.86 -21.24 22.17
C LEU A 79 -9.36 -20.42 23.36
N LYS A 80 -8.84 -21.09 24.40
CA LYS A 80 -8.14 -20.44 25.52
C LYS A 80 -6.69 -20.10 25.17
N GLU A 81 -6.10 -20.84 24.25
CA GLU A 81 -4.77 -20.67 23.68
C GLU A 81 -4.78 -21.12 22.23
N ALA A 82 -3.82 -20.70 21.43
CA ALA A 82 -3.72 -21.14 20.04
C ALA A 82 -3.60 -22.67 19.94
N LEU A 83 -4.24 -23.26 18.93
CA LEU A 83 -4.05 -24.67 18.61
C LEU A 83 -2.67 -24.85 17.97
N VAL A 84 -1.72 -25.39 18.76
CA VAL A 84 -0.33 -25.54 18.33
C VAL A 84 -0.05 -26.98 17.93
N PHE A 85 0.39 -27.17 16.69
CA PHE A 85 0.95 -28.43 16.20
C PHE A 85 2.48 -28.37 16.27
N ARG A 86 3.08 -29.41 16.82
CA ARG A 86 4.54 -29.56 16.99
C ARG A 86 5.05 -30.80 16.27
N PRO A 87 6.36 -31.03 16.16
CA PRO A 87 6.91 -32.23 15.51
C PRO A 87 6.35 -33.55 16.02
N GLU A 88 6.03 -33.62 17.31
CA GLU A 88 5.42 -34.82 17.95
C GLU A 88 3.98 -35.09 17.49
N ASP A 89 3.30 -34.10 16.90
CA ASP A 89 1.97 -34.27 16.31
C ASP A 89 2.02 -34.81 14.87
N SER A 90 3.23 -34.88 14.31
CA SER A 90 3.46 -35.47 13.00
C SER A 90 3.42 -36.98 13.11
N SER A 91 2.29 -37.55 12.72
CA SER A 91 2.13 -38.98 12.61
C SER A 91 3.00 -39.53 11.47
N GLY A 92 3.39 -40.78 11.51
CA GLY A 92 3.91 -41.50 10.36
C GLY A 92 2.87 -41.67 9.22
N ARG A 93 1.62 -41.28 9.44
CA ARG A 93 0.49 -41.23 8.51
C ARG A 93 0.01 -39.78 8.34
N PRO A 94 -0.64 -39.43 7.24
CA PRO A 94 -1.34 -38.14 7.16
C PRO A 94 -2.39 -37.98 8.28
N VAL A 95 -2.53 -36.78 8.82
CA VAL A 95 -3.54 -36.44 9.83
C VAL A 95 -4.50 -35.44 9.25
N LEU A 96 -5.80 -35.73 9.34
CA LEU A 96 -6.87 -34.89 8.81
C LEU A 96 -7.79 -34.45 9.96
N TYR A 97 -7.82 -33.18 10.24
CA TYR A 97 -8.83 -32.55 11.10
C TYR A 97 -9.94 -32.00 10.19
N ALA A 98 -11.08 -32.70 10.17
CA ALA A 98 -12.14 -32.41 9.22
C ALA A 98 -13.46 -32.02 9.89
N ALA A 99 -14.13 -31.02 9.36
CA ALA A 99 -15.50 -30.67 9.71
C ALA A 99 -16.48 -31.10 8.63
N ASP A 100 -17.73 -31.33 9.01
CA ASP A 100 -18.82 -31.52 8.04
C ASP A 100 -19.10 -30.21 7.31
N PRO A 101 -19.06 -30.17 5.97
CA PRO A 101 -19.37 -28.97 5.24
C PRO A 101 -20.80 -28.42 5.45
N LYS A 102 -21.69 -29.23 5.99
CA LYS A 102 -23.08 -28.86 6.29
C LYS A 102 -23.23 -28.15 7.62
N ASP A 103 -22.30 -28.39 8.56
CA ASP A 103 -22.32 -27.85 9.91
C ASP A 103 -21.05 -27.05 10.15
N GLU A 104 -21.17 -25.74 10.23
CA GLU A 104 -20.00 -24.87 10.40
C GLU A 104 -19.31 -25.09 11.75
N ALA A 105 -18.09 -25.63 11.73
CA ALA A 105 -17.20 -25.75 12.90
C ALA A 105 -16.23 -24.57 12.91
N ILE A 106 -16.33 -23.72 13.92
CA ILE A 106 -15.54 -22.47 14.03
C ILE A 106 -14.50 -22.60 15.13
N LEU A 107 -13.23 -22.52 14.76
CA LEU A 107 -12.12 -22.28 15.70
C LEU A 107 -11.99 -20.78 15.90
N SER A 108 -12.38 -20.29 17.06
CA SER A 108 -12.37 -18.87 17.38
C SER A 108 -11.35 -18.53 18.45
N SER A 109 -10.44 -17.60 18.17
CA SER A 109 -9.54 -17.00 19.17
C SER A 109 -10.14 -15.74 19.79
N GLY A 110 -11.41 -15.47 19.55
CA GLY A 110 -12.18 -14.42 20.24
C GLY A 110 -12.85 -14.89 21.52
N GLN A 111 -13.42 -13.95 22.22
CA GLN A 111 -14.21 -14.16 23.42
C GLN A 111 -15.60 -13.54 23.22
N PRO A 112 -16.70 -14.26 23.55
CA PRO A 112 -18.04 -13.69 23.52
C PRO A 112 -18.21 -12.63 24.61
N ILE A 113 -18.90 -11.56 24.28
CA ILE A 113 -19.25 -10.48 25.20
C ILE A 113 -20.74 -10.58 25.50
N THR A 114 -21.07 -10.64 26.81
CA THR A 114 -22.44 -10.74 27.33
C THR A 114 -22.68 -9.66 28.38
N GLY A 115 -23.89 -9.65 28.95
CA GLY A 115 -24.23 -8.67 30.00
C GLY A 115 -24.55 -7.29 29.47
N TRP A 116 -25.01 -7.20 28.24
CA TRP A 116 -25.40 -5.97 27.58
C TRP A 116 -26.60 -5.31 28.27
N ARG A 117 -26.53 -3.99 28.43
CA ARG A 117 -27.62 -3.14 28.93
C ARG A 117 -27.81 -1.97 27.97
N GLU A 118 -29.03 -1.72 27.56
CA GLU A 118 -29.40 -0.51 26.83
C GLU A 118 -29.49 0.64 27.83
N ILE A 119 -28.64 1.65 27.67
CA ILE A 119 -28.56 2.83 28.56
C ILE A 119 -29.26 4.05 27.97
N ALA A 120 -29.49 4.05 26.67
CA ALA A 120 -30.32 4.99 25.93
C ALA A 120 -30.74 4.30 24.60
N PRO A 121 -31.78 4.79 23.92
CA PRO A 121 -32.25 4.15 22.68
C PRO A 121 -31.12 3.93 21.68
N GLY A 122 -30.86 2.64 21.37
CA GLY A 122 -29.81 2.20 20.47
C GLY A 122 -28.38 2.29 21.05
N ARG A 123 -28.19 2.75 22.28
CA ARG A 123 -26.90 2.81 22.94
C ARG A 123 -26.80 1.74 24.03
N TRP A 124 -25.86 0.83 23.82
CA TRP A 124 -25.69 -0.34 24.67
C TRP A 124 -24.31 -0.32 25.33
N GLU A 125 -24.25 -0.84 26.56
CA GLU A 125 -23.00 -0.99 27.29
C GLU A 125 -22.87 -2.39 27.92
N ALA A 126 -21.60 -2.85 27.94
CA ALA A 126 -21.18 -4.04 28.67
C ALA A 126 -19.95 -3.72 29.51
N GLN A 127 -19.90 -4.26 30.73
CA GLN A 127 -18.75 -4.10 31.63
C GLN A 127 -17.78 -5.25 31.45
N LEU A 128 -16.50 -4.93 31.19
CA LEU A 128 -15.41 -5.87 30.96
C LEU A 128 -14.33 -5.72 32.05
N PRO A 129 -14.42 -6.45 33.19
CA PRO A 129 -13.48 -6.31 34.31
C PRO A 129 -12.02 -6.61 33.92
N GLU A 130 -11.78 -7.59 33.02
CA GLU A 130 -10.43 -7.94 32.55
C GLU A 130 -9.78 -6.78 31.77
N VAL A 131 -10.59 -5.96 31.08
CA VAL A 131 -10.11 -4.76 30.37
C VAL A 131 -9.72 -3.68 31.36
N ALA A 132 -10.58 -3.40 32.36
CA ALA A 132 -10.28 -2.46 33.44
C ALA A 132 -9.01 -2.86 34.21
N ALA A 133 -8.77 -4.15 34.39
CA ALA A 133 -7.57 -4.70 35.03
C ALA A 133 -6.32 -4.72 34.11
N GLY A 134 -6.43 -4.26 32.86
CA GLY A 134 -5.33 -4.27 31.89
C GLY A 134 -4.93 -5.67 31.37
N GLN A 135 -5.75 -6.70 31.63
CA GLN A 135 -5.47 -8.09 31.26
C GLN A 135 -5.95 -8.44 29.86
N TRP A 136 -6.81 -7.61 29.28
CA TRP A 136 -7.34 -7.79 27.93
C TRP A 136 -7.52 -6.45 27.23
N ASN A 137 -7.23 -6.41 25.94
CA ASN A 137 -7.50 -5.27 25.07
C ASN A 137 -7.77 -5.77 23.66
N PHE A 138 -8.60 -5.03 22.93
CA PHE A 138 -8.92 -5.34 21.52
C PHE A 138 -9.22 -4.08 20.73
N SER A 139 -8.92 -4.13 19.44
CA SER A 139 -9.16 -3.06 18.47
C SER A 139 -10.15 -3.46 17.38
N GLN A 140 -10.71 -4.66 17.45
CA GLN A 140 -11.74 -5.18 16.54
C GLN A 140 -12.92 -5.69 17.35
N LEU A 141 -14.13 -5.53 16.80
CA LEU A 141 -15.37 -6.05 17.37
C LEU A 141 -16.25 -6.60 16.26
N TYR A 142 -16.87 -7.75 16.52
CA TYR A 142 -17.78 -8.40 15.59
C TYR A 142 -19.15 -8.59 16.25
N VAL A 143 -20.20 -8.10 15.57
CA VAL A 143 -21.60 -8.25 16.01
C VAL A 143 -22.34 -8.98 14.90
N ASN A 144 -22.92 -10.13 15.21
CA ASN A 144 -23.65 -10.99 14.26
C ASN A 144 -22.81 -11.26 12.97
N ASP A 145 -21.54 -11.65 13.15
CA ASP A 145 -20.56 -11.89 12.08
C ASP A 145 -20.26 -10.67 11.18
N GLN A 146 -20.44 -9.47 11.68
CA GLN A 146 -20.06 -8.25 10.99
C GLN A 146 -19.01 -7.48 11.80
N ARG A 147 -17.88 -7.14 11.14
CA ARG A 147 -16.90 -6.23 11.71
C ARG A 147 -17.52 -4.85 11.92
N ARG A 148 -17.36 -4.29 13.11
CA ARG A 148 -17.89 -2.97 13.48
C ARG A 148 -16.78 -1.94 13.52
N PRO A 149 -17.03 -0.73 12.99
CA PRO A 149 -16.04 0.34 12.97
C PRO A 149 -15.91 0.99 14.35
N ARG A 150 -14.71 1.46 14.66
CA ARG A 150 -14.48 2.41 15.75
C ARG A 150 -14.83 3.83 15.28
N PRO A 151 -15.10 4.79 16.19
CA PRO A 151 -15.32 6.18 15.82
C PRO A 151 -14.11 6.79 15.14
N VAL A 152 -14.32 7.49 14.04
CA VAL A 152 -13.25 8.12 13.24
C VAL A 152 -13.48 9.62 13.10
N LEU A 153 -12.39 10.36 12.92
CA LEU A 153 -12.37 11.76 12.51
C LEU A 153 -11.33 11.97 11.40
N PRO A 154 -11.61 12.80 10.37
CA PRO A 154 -12.96 13.33 10.10
C PRO A 154 -13.92 12.19 9.74
N LYS A 155 -15.21 12.44 9.81
CA LYS A 155 -16.21 11.42 9.42
C LYS A 155 -16.14 11.09 7.94
N GLU A 156 -15.74 12.06 7.12
CA GLU A 156 -15.51 11.89 5.68
C GLU A 156 -14.13 12.42 5.28
N GLY A 157 -13.44 11.72 4.38
CA GLY A 157 -12.13 12.12 3.87
C GLY A 157 -11.01 12.07 4.90
N TYR A 158 -10.16 13.08 4.91
CA TYR A 158 -8.92 13.13 5.67
C TYR A 158 -8.64 14.53 6.22
N TYR A 159 -7.92 14.60 7.34
CA TYR A 159 -7.18 15.77 7.79
C TYR A 159 -5.81 15.83 7.13
N TYR A 160 -5.12 16.98 7.26
CA TYR A 160 -3.81 17.21 6.66
C TYR A 160 -2.86 17.83 7.67
N VAL A 161 -1.64 17.34 7.69
CA VAL A 161 -0.56 17.96 8.48
C VAL A 161 -0.42 19.43 8.07
N ALA A 162 -0.43 20.33 9.04
CA ALA A 162 -0.27 21.77 8.82
C ALA A 162 1.19 22.19 8.68
N GLY A 163 2.10 21.47 9.34
CA GLY A 163 3.55 21.74 9.25
C GLY A 163 4.38 20.70 9.98
N GLN A 164 5.56 20.44 9.43
CA GLN A 164 6.56 19.56 10.00
C GLN A 164 7.18 20.21 11.25
N LEU A 165 7.61 19.37 12.17
CA LEU A 165 8.40 19.78 13.35
C LEU A 165 9.61 18.85 13.50
N ALA A 166 10.69 19.38 14.07
CA ALA A 166 11.82 18.56 14.47
C ALA A 166 11.36 17.48 15.47
N PRO A 167 11.84 16.23 15.34
CA PRO A 167 11.45 15.17 16.26
C PRO A 167 11.91 15.47 17.69
N THR A 168 11.18 14.95 18.68
CA THR A 168 11.58 15.11 20.09
C THR A 168 12.82 14.27 20.43
N GLN A 169 13.03 13.16 19.71
CA GLN A 169 14.16 12.26 19.87
C GLN A 169 14.51 11.58 18.54
N GLY A 170 15.82 11.38 18.31
CA GLY A 170 16.28 10.66 17.12
C GLY A 170 16.09 11.47 15.83
N GLN A 171 15.80 10.78 14.72
CA GLN A 171 15.69 11.39 13.39
C GLN A 171 14.31 11.26 12.78
N ASN A 172 13.52 10.26 13.20
CA ASN A 172 12.21 10.01 12.62
C ASN A 172 11.14 10.89 13.26
N PRO A 173 10.20 11.45 12.49
CA PRO A 173 9.16 12.33 12.99
C PRO A 173 8.27 11.66 14.05
N ASP A 174 8.01 12.35 15.13
CA ASP A 174 7.14 11.91 16.23
C ASP A 174 6.10 12.96 16.63
N ARG A 175 5.98 14.06 15.86
CA ARG A 175 5.05 15.16 16.10
C ARG A 175 4.86 16.01 14.84
N PHE A 176 3.76 16.75 14.80
CA PHE A 176 3.49 17.72 13.74
C PHE A 176 2.57 18.85 14.22
N ARG A 177 2.50 19.94 13.44
CA ARG A 177 1.47 20.97 13.59
C ARG A 177 0.18 20.55 12.92
N PHE A 178 -0.94 20.65 13.61
CA PHE A 178 -2.28 20.40 13.10
C PHE A 178 -3.07 21.69 12.87
N ARG A 179 -4.18 21.62 12.16
CA ARG A 179 -5.06 22.76 11.93
C ARG A 179 -6.04 22.91 13.09
N GLU A 180 -6.45 24.16 13.38
CA GLU A 180 -7.41 24.47 14.42
C GLU A 180 -8.65 23.57 14.34
N GLY A 181 -9.08 23.02 15.47
CA GLY A 181 -10.27 22.17 15.59
C GLY A 181 -10.07 20.68 15.29
N GLU A 182 -8.90 20.26 14.76
CA GLU A 182 -8.66 18.85 14.44
C GLU A 182 -8.31 17.99 15.65
N PHE A 183 -7.73 18.59 16.71
CA PHE A 183 -7.40 17.93 17.98
C PHE A 183 -7.88 18.74 19.18
N ARG A 184 -8.16 18.03 20.27
CA ARG A 184 -8.51 18.62 21.55
C ARG A 184 -7.74 17.95 22.68
N ALA A 185 -7.14 18.74 23.56
CA ALA A 185 -6.37 18.23 24.70
C ALA A 185 -7.26 17.59 25.79
N ASP A 186 -8.56 17.90 25.78
CA ASP A 186 -9.56 17.39 26.75
C ASP A 186 -10.28 16.11 26.26
N TRP A 187 -9.90 15.53 25.14
CA TRP A 187 -10.45 14.24 24.71
C TRP A 187 -10.15 13.14 25.73
N HIS A 188 -11.12 12.27 25.90
CA HIS A 188 -11.03 11.16 26.83
C HIS A 188 -9.99 10.13 26.35
N ASN A 189 -9.11 9.69 27.26
CA ASN A 189 -8.08 8.67 26.98
C ASN A 189 -7.23 8.96 25.73
N LEU A 190 -6.56 10.10 25.67
CA LEU A 190 -5.73 10.51 24.51
C LEU A 190 -4.80 9.40 24.01
N SER A 191 -4.17 8.62 24.91
CA SER A 191 -3.26 7.53 24.54
C SER A 191 -3.94 6.35 23.85
N ASP A 192 -5.26 6.28 23.84
CA ASP A 192 -6.05 5.26 23.16
C ASP A 192 -6.48 5.68 21.75
N ILE A 193 -6.34 6.95 21.45
CA ILE A 193 -6.61 7.50 20.13
C ILE A 193 -5.44 7.12 19.21
N GLU A 194 -5.78 6.54 18.08
CA GLU A 194 -4.83 6.13 17.05
C GLU A 194 -4.92 7.07 15.84
N ILE A 195 -3.78 7.45 15.31
CA ILE A 195 -3.67 8.23 14.09
C ILE A 195 -3.10 7.32 13.01
N THR A 196 -3.80 7.20 11.88
CA THR A 196 -3.23 6.61 10.68
C THR A 196 -2.77 7.74 9.77
N THR A 197 -1.45 7.86 9.57
CA THR A 197 -0.84 8.75 8.58
C THR A 197 -0.54 7.98 7.31
N PHE A 198 -0.83 8.57 6.16
CA PHE A 198 -0.64 7.94 4.86
C PHE A 198 0.53 8.58 4.14
N HIS A 199 1.39 7.73 3.62
CA HIS A 199 2.52 8.11 2.77
C HIS A 199 2.26 7.59 1.34
N LEU A 200 3.26 7.44 0.51
CA LEU A 200 3.02 7.03 -0.88
C LEU A 200 2.52 5.58 -0.97
N TRP A 201 3.32 4.63 -0.50
CA TRP A 201 3.02 3.18 -0.58
C TRP A 201 2.91 2.51 0.79
N THR A 202 2.98 3.30 1.86
CA THR A 202 2.94 2.81 3.23
C THR A 202 2.13 3.75 4.12
N MET A 203 1.98 3.36 5.36
CA MET A 203 1.33 4.16 6.39
C MET A 203 1.96 3.90 7.76
N ASP A 204 1.78 4.83 8.69
CA ASP A 204 2.06 4.62 10.10
C ASP A 204 0.78 4.72 10.92
N ARG A 205 0.69 3.91 11.98
CA ARG A 205 -0.39 3.95 12.95
C ARG A 205 0.18 4.31 14.31
N LEU A 206 -0.03 5.57 14.72
CA LEU A 206 0.61 6.17 15.89
C LEU A 206 -0.41 6.38 17.01
N ARG A 207 0.06 6.49 18.25
CA ARG A 207 -0.77 6.82 19.42
C ARG A 207 -0.44 8.20 19.92
N ILE A 208 -1.45 8.96 20.37
CA ILE A 208 -1.25 10.30 20.91
C ILE A 208 -0.60 10.20 22.28
N LYS A 209 0.50 10.92 22.48
CA LYS A 209 1.12 11.16 23.77
C LYS A 209 0.60 12.44 24.42
N GLU A 210 0.51 13.51 23.61
CA GLU A 210 0.19 14.85 24.10
C GLU A 210 -0.39 15.71 22.97
N VAL A 211 -1.27 16.63 23.32
CA VAL A 211 -1.82 17.68 22.45
C VAL A 211 -1.58 19.03 23.10
N ASP A 212 -0.74 19.86 22.48
CA ASP A 212 -0.62 21.29 22.81
C ASP A 212 -1.60 22.07 21.94
N ALA A 213 -2.75 22.39 22.50
CA ALA A 213 -3.82 23.10 21.79
C ALA A 213 -3.46 24.57 21.52
N ALA A 214 -2.56 25.18 22.30
CA ALA A 214 -2.17 26.57 22.13
C ALA A 214 -1.19 26.74 20.95
N GLN A 215 -0.29 25.79 20.76
CA GLN A 215 0.66 25.77 19.65
C GLN A 215 0.20 24.91 18.47
N HIS A 216 -0.95 24.27 18.57
CA HIS A 216 -1.49 23.31 17.60
C HIS A 216 -0.51 22.15 17.30
N ILE A 217 0.12 21.61 18.33
CA ILE A 217 1.08 20.50 18.19
C ILE A 217 0.50 19.22 18.76
N VAL A 218 0.57 18.13 17.98
CA VAL A 218 0.33 16.78 18.47
C VAL A 218 1.66 16.02 18.52
N THR A 219 1.93 15.34 19.64
CA THR A 219 3.11 14.50 19.84
C THR A 219 2.67 13.06 20.07
N PHE A 220 3.40 12.09 19.51
CA PHE A 220 3.09 10.68 19.58
C PHE A 220 3.94 9.93 20.60
N THR A 221 3.52 8.73 20.95
CA THR A 221 4.24 7.84 21.88
C THR A 221 5.49 7.20 21.26
N GLY A 222 5.61 7.25 19.94
CA GLY A 222 6.78 6.82 19.16
C GLY A 222 6.78 7.48 17.79
N PRO A 223 7.93 7.43 17.08
CA PRO A 223 8.09 8.05 15.76
C PRO A 223 7.47 7.22 14.63
N THR A 224 7.37 7.83 13.45
CA THR A 224 7.13 7.11 12.19
C THR A 224 8.27 6.14 11.90
N HIS A 225 8.05 5.20 10.97
CA HIS A 225 9.07 4.19 10.65
C HIS A 225 10.30 4.76 9.91
N SER A 226 10.19 5.93 9.29
CA SER A 226 11.28 6.53 8.50
C SER A 226 11.13 8.05 8.38
N HIS A 227 12.23 8.77 8.43
CA HIS A 227 12.27 10.20 8.13
C HIS A 227 11.93 10.49 6.66
N ASP A 228 12.51 9.73 5.72
CA ASP A 228 12.42 10.02 4.29
C ASP A 228 11.18 9.40 3.63
N GLN A 229 10.80 8.20 4.05
CA GLN A 229 9.66 7.47 3.46
C GLN A 229 8.34 7.76 4.18
N ALA A 230 8.40 8.20 5.42
CA ALA A 230 7.23 8.51 6.24
C ALA A 230 7.32 9.89 6.91
N PRO A 231 7.52 10.97 6.14
CA PRO A 231 7.58 12.32 6.69
C PRO A 231 6.20 12.75 7.19
N LEU A 232 6.16 13.55 8.25
CA LEU A 232 4.97 14.24 8.72
C LEU A 232 4.96 15.67 8.18
N SER A 233 4.90 15.80 6.86
CA SER A 233 4.91 17.06 6.12
C SER A 233 3.50 17.49 5.67
N ARG A 234 3.35 18.71 5.15
CA ARG A 234 2.05 19.28 4.69
C ARG A 234 1.32 18.42 3.67
N ALA A 235 2.00 17.60 2.91
CA ALA A 235 1.38 16.69 1.94
C ALA A 235 0.87 15.39 2.58
N THR A 236 1.15 15.13 3.85
CA THR A 236 0.68 13.96 4.60
C THR A 236 -0.77 14.14 5.00
N TRP A 237 -1.61 13.19 4.66
CA TRP A 237 -3.00 13.14 5.11
C TRP A 237 -3.17 12.08 6.19
N TYR A 238 -4.14 12.29 7.09
CA TYR A 238 -4.31 11.39 8.21
C TYR A 238 -5.76 11.29 8.67
N ARG A 239 -6.04 10.24 9.43
CA ARG A 239 -7.31 10.02 10.14
C ARG A 239 -7.05 9.67 11.59
N LEU A 240 -7.98 10.07 12.44
CA LEU A 240 -8.03 9.68 13.84
C LEU A 240 -9.03 8.55 14.01
N GLU A 241 -8.72 7.58 14.84
CA GLU A 241 -9.60 6.46 15.16
C GLU A 241 -9.67 6.27 16.67
N ASN A 242 -10.81 5.77 17.15
CA ASN A 242 -11.07 5.55 18.56
C ASN A 242 -11.19 6.84 19.39
N VAL A 243 -11.77 7.88 18.80
CA VAL A 243 -12.11 9.12 19.51
C VAL A 243 -13.49 8.96 20.14
N ARG A 244 -13.58 8.92 21.48
CA ARG A 244 -14.85 8.71 22.20
C ARG A 244 -15.91 9.73 21.84
N GLU A 245 -15.52 11.00 21.75
CA GLU A 245 -16.38 12.13 21.44
C GLU A 245 -16.93 12.11 20.01
N ALA A 246 -16.33 11.27 19.16
CA ALA A 246 -16.78 11.02 17.78
C ALA A 246 -17.72 9.81 17.66
N LEU A 247 -18.09 9.15 18.74
CA LEU A 247 -19.05 8.03 18.77
C LEU A 247 -20.45 8.53 18.49
N THR A 248 -20.87 8.57 17.22
CA THR A 248 -22.12 9.23 16.79
C THR A 248 -22.91 8.43 15.76
N GLN A 249 -22.33 7.43 15.10
CA GLN A 249 -23.00 6.71 14.01
C GLN A 249 -23.42 5.29 14.43
N PRO A 250 -24.60 4.81 14.03
CA PRO A 250 -25.01 3.43 14.26
C PRO A 250 -23.95 2.44 13.74
N GLY A 251 -23.69 1.42 14.53
CA GLY A 251 -22.66 0.40 14.25
C GLY A 251 -21.28 0.74 14.84
N GLU A 252 -21.00 1.99 15.23
CA GLU A 252 -19.74 2.35 15.89
C GLU A 252 -19.69 1.81 17.33
N TRP A 253 -18.45 1.57 17.81
CA TRP A 253 -18.22 1.14 19.18
C TRP A 253 -16.96 1.79 19.75
N TYR A 254 -16.95 1.96 21.09
CA TYR A 254 -15.81 2.48 21.83
C TYR A 254 -15.55 1.65 23.07
N LEU A 255 -14.28 1.28 23.29
CA LEU A 255 -13.81 0.60 24.51
C LEU A 255 -13.05 1.57 25.38
N ASP A 256 -13.62 1.89 26.53
CA ASP A 256 -12.91 2.64 27.57
C ASP A 256 -12.03 1.68 28.38
N ARG A 257 -10.73 1.69 28.12
CA ARG A 257 -9.79 0.81 28.78
C ARG A 257 -9.58 1.15 30.26
N SER A 258 -9.84 2.38 30.66
CA SER A 258 -9.67 2.82 32.06
C SER A 258 -10.77 2.28 32.96
N THR A 259 -11.98 2.16 32.45
CA THR A 259 -13.17 1.69 33.18
C THR A 259 -13.60 0.28 32.80
N GLY A 260 -13.14 -0.23 31.62
CA GLY A 260 -13.59 -1.50 31.06
C GLY A 260 -15.01 -1.43 30.48
N VAL A 261 -15.55 -0.25 30.23
CA VAL A 261 -16.86 -0.11 29.61
C VAL A 261 -16.74 -0.17 28.10
N LEU A 262 -17.43 -1.13 27.49
CA LEU A 262 -17.62 -1.23 26.05
C LEU A 262 -18.96 -0.63 25.68
N THR A 263 -18.96 0.46 24.93
CA THR A 263 -20.17 1.12 24.39
C THR A 263 -20.34 0.80 22.92
N VAL A 264 -21.53 0.41 22.51
CA VAL A 264 -21.90 0.16 21.10
C VAL A 264 -23.16 0.96 20.74
N LEU A 265 -23.12 1.66 19.62
CA LEU A 265 -24.31 2.20 18.98
C LEU A 265 -24.89 1.14 18.04
N ALA A 266 -25.97 0.52 18.43
CA ALA A 266 -26.59 -0.55 17.69
C ALA A 266 -27.09 -0.08 16.30
N LEU A 267 -27.07 -0.97 15.33
CA LEU A 267 -27.73 -0.72 14.06
C LEU A 267 -29.27 -0.64 14.24
N PRO A 268 -30.00 0.04 13.36
CA PRO A 268 -31.46 0.11 13.47
C PRO A 268 -32.09 -1.27 13.59
N GLY A 269 -32.85 -1.50 14.68
CA GLY A 269 -33.52 -2.77 14.96
C GLY A 269 -32.63 -3.86 15.58
N GLU A 270 -31.37 -3.57 15.88
CA GLU A 270 -30.46 -4.53 16.50
C GLU A 270 -30.61 -4.51 18.02
N ASP A 271 -30.75 -5.71 18.62
CA ASP A 271 -30.85 -5.93 20.06
C ASP A 271 -29.59 -6.68 20.54
N LEU A 272 -28.65 -5.96 21.19
CA LEU A 272 -27.37 -6.56 21.61
C LEU A 272 -27.53 -7.58 22.74
N SER A 273 -28.64 -7.60 23.46
CA SER A 273 -28.91 -8.65 24.45
C SER A 273 -29.10 -10.05 23.82
N LYS A 274 -29.41 -10.07 22.51
CA LYS A 274 -29.63 -11.27 21.70
C LYS A 274 -28.56 -11.48 20.64
N ALA A 275 -27.77 -10.46 20.35
CA ALA A 275 -26.74 -10.50 19.33
C ALA A 275 -25.55 -11.36 19.79
N ARG A 276 -24.91 -12.02 18.83
CA ARG A 276 -23.60 -12.65 19.03
C ARG A 276 -22.51 -11.60 18.91
N VAL A 277 -21.96 -11.15 20.04
CA VAL A 277 -20.86 -10.18 20.07
C VAL A 277 -19.57 -10.86 20.45
N ILE A 278 -18.53 -10.74 19.60
CA ILE A 278 -17.23 -11.36 19.78
C ILE A 278 -16.14 -10.31 19.66
N ALA A 279 -15.21 -10.28 20.61
CA ALA A 279 -13.97 -9.51 20.51
C ALA A 279 -12.75 -10.46 20.48
N PRO A 280 -11.74 -10.18 19.66
CA PRO A 280 -10.51 -10.96 19.57
C PRO A 280 -9.74 -10.96 20.89
N ARG A 281 -9.07 -12.10 21.18
CA ARG A 281 -8.22 -12.24 22.36
C ARG A 281 -6.81 -12.72 22.04
N LEU A 282 -6.68 -13.76 21.19
CA LEU A 282 -5.38 -14.35 20.85
C LEU A 282 -4.88 -13.83 19.50
N GLN A 283 -3.59 -13.68 19.37
CA GLN A 283 -2.94 -13.26 18.12
C GLN A 283 -2.99 -14.35 17.05
N HIS A 284 -2.96 -15.62 17.44
CA HIS A 284 -3.03 -16.76 16.52
C HIS A 284 -4.19 -17.66 16.88
N VAL A 285 -4.77 -18.29 15.87
CA VAL A 285 -5.77 -19.35 16.04
C VAL A 285 -5.10 -20.71 15.94
N VAL A 286 -4.25 -20.89 14.91
CA VAL A 286 -3.53 -22.14 14.67
C VAL A 286 -2.05 -21.82 14.42
N ARG A 287 -1.18 -22.67 14.97
CA ARG A 287 0.26 -22.60 14.75
C ARG A 287 0.84 -23.97 14.41
N PHE A 288 1.73 -24.02 13.43
CA PHE A 288 2.56 -25.18 13.13
C PHE A 288 4.00 -24.82 13.52
N ASP A 289 4.41 -25.24 14.71
CA ASP A 289 5.69 -24.86 15.32
C ASP A 289 6.72 -25.97 15.13
N GLY A 290 7.21 -26.12 13.91
CA GLY A 290 8.32 -27.00 13.60
C GLY A 290 9.68 -26.39 13.91
N ARG A 291 10.72 -27.17 13.74
CA ARG A 291 12.13 -26.78 13.82
C ARG A 291 12.88 -27.30 12.61
N LYS A 292 14.02 -26.70 12.30
CA LYS A 292 14.87 -27.07 11.16
C LYS A 292 15.17 -28.57 11.10
N ASP A 293 15.46 -29.17 12.23
CA ASP A 293 15.80 -30.59 12.40
C ASP A 293 14.58 -31.49 12.66
N ALA A 294 13.45 -30.88 13.02
CA ALA A 294 12.22 -31.57 13.35
C ALA A 294 11.00 -30.79 12.84
N PRO A 295 10.69 -30.82 11.54
CA PRO A 295 9.52 -30.10 11.01
C PRO A 295 8.21 -30.78 11.38
N VAL A 296 7.12 -29.98 11.45
CA VAL A 296 5.75 -30.49 11.52
C VAL A 296 5.34 -30.99 10.14
N LYS A 297 4.72 -32.18 10.05
CA LYS A 297 4.46 -32.83 8.75
C LYS A 297 3.06 -33.40 8.60
N ASN A 298 2.54 -33.31 7.37
CA ASN A 298 1.36 -34.04 6.89
C ASN A 298 0.08 -33.80 7.72
N ILE A 299 -0.15 -32.56 8.15
CA ILE A 299 -1.36 -32.19 8.89
C ILE A 299 -2.24 -31.30 8.02
N THR A 300 -3.47 -31.73 7.80
CA THR A 300 -4.46 -30.98 7.02
C THR A 300 -5.63 -30.57 7.89
N LEU A 301 -5.99 -29.31 7.85
CA LEU A 301 -7.28 -28.79 8.34
C LEU A 301 -8.24 -28.72 7.15
N ALA A 302 -9.42 -29.31 7.27
CA ALA A 302 -10.39 -29.35 6.19
C ALA A 302 -11.80 -28.95 6.62
N GLY A 303 -12.44 -28.08 5.85
CA GLY A 303 -13.83 -27.65 6.09
C GLY A 303 -14.06 -26.77 7.32
N LEU A 304 -13.01 -26.37 8.01
CA LEU A 304 -13.09 -25.57 9.24
C LEU A 304 -13.19 -24.06 8.93
N THR A 305 -13.89 -23.35 9.81
CA THR A 305 -13.80 -21.88 9.89
C THR A 305 -12.80 -21.48 10.97
N ILE A 306 -11.87 -20.58 10.64
CA ILE A 306 -10.81 -20.04 11.51
C ILE A 306 -11.07 -18.55 11.62
N ALA A 307 -11.25 -18.02 12.85
CA ALA A 307 -11.71 -16.66 12.99
C ALA A 307 -11.24 -15.93 14.26
N HIS A 308 -11.34 -14.60 14.23
CA HIS A 308 -11.26 -13.68 15.35
C HIS A 308 -9.86 -13.61 16.00
N ASN A 309 -8.78 -13.68 15.22
CA ASN A 309 -7.47 -13.38 15.78
C ASN A 309 -7.30 -11.88 16.02
N ALA A 310 -6.54 -11.53 17.04
CA ALA A 310 -6.31 -10.15 17.46
C ALA A 310 -5.09 -9.55 16.77
N TRP A 311 -5.19 -8.27 16.46
CA TRP A 311 -4.06 -7.39 16.27
C TRP A 311 -4.38 -6.03 16.91
N ASN A 312 -3.45 -5.50 17.69
CA ASN A 312 -3.58 -4.21 18.34
C ASN A 312 -2.35 -3.36 18.04
N THR A 313 -2.55 -2.07 17.83
CA THR A 313 -1.43 -1.12 17.69
C THR A 313 -0.53 -1.18 18.92
N PRO A 314 0.77 -1.44 18.76
CA PRO A 314 1.71 -1.43 19.88
C PRO A 314 1.71 -0.11 20.65
N PRO A 315 2.13 -0.08 21.92
CA PRO A 315 2.16 1.16 22.72
C PRO A 315 3.00 2.27 22.10
N ARG A 316 4.07 1.94 21.35
CA ARG A 316 4.92 2.90 20.64
C ARG A 316 4.43 3.27 19.24
N GLY A 317 3.23 2.82 18.85
CA GLY A 317 2.78 2.91 17.46
C GLY A 317 3.36 1.79 16.58
N TYR A 318 2.97 1.82 15.32
CA TYR A 318 3.39 0.85 14.31
C TYR A 318 3.59 1.54 12.96
N GLY A 319 4.64 1.19 12.26
CA GLY A 319 4.90 1.53 10.87
C GLY A 319 5.88 0.54 10.26
N PHE A 320 5.75 0.28 8.98
CA PHE A 320 6.65 -0.60 8.24
C PHE A 320 6.81 -0.11 6.80
N PRO A 321 7.98 -0.26 6.18
CA PRO A 321 8.27 0.33 4.88
C PRO A 321 7.37 -0.12 3.74
N GLN A 322 6.83 -1.36 3.77
CA GLN A 322 5.99 -1.86 2.69
C GLN A 322 5.22 -3.12 3.11
N ALA A 323 3.93 -3.21 2.71
CA ALA A 323 3.10 -4.42 2.75
C ALA A 323 2.83 -5.05 4.13
N ASP A 324 3.24 -4.43 5.23
CA ASP A 324 3.01 -4.92 6.62
C ASP A 324 3.43 -6.37 6.86
N VAL A 325 4.50 -6.83 6.19
CA VAL A 325 4.92 -8.24 6.17
C VAL A 325 5.54 -8.74 7.46
N VAL A 326 5.88 -7.85 8.41
CA VAL A 326 6.43 -8.22 9.72
C VAL A 326 5.38 -8.82 10.68
N ILE A 327 4.10 -8.66 10.34
CA ILE A 327 2.99 -9.13 11.18
C ILE A 327 2.63 -10.56 10.78
N ASP A 328 2.44 -11.42 11.78
CA ASP A 328 2.08 -12.82 11.59
C ASP A 328 0.62 -12.99 11.16
N GLY A 329 0.25 -14.21 10.75
CA GLY A 329 -1.11 -14.58 10.37
C GLY A 329 -1.95 -15.15 11.51
N ALA A 330 -3.25 -15.28 11.27
CA ALA A 330 -4.17 -16.04 12.14
C ALA A 330 -3.78 -17.53 12.17
N VAL A 331 -3.31 -18.04 11.03
CA VAL A 331 -2.66 -19.35 10.90
C VAL A 331 -1.20 -19.11 10.55
N THR A 332 -0.28 -19.57 11.38
CA THR A 332 1.18 -19.42 11.16
C THR A 332 1.88 -20.76 11.10
N ALA A 333 2.95 -20.81 10.32
CA ALA A 333 3.81 -21.97 10.27
C ALA A 333 5.28 -21.62 10.19
N HIS A 334 6.08 -22.35 10.93
CA HIS A 334 7.53 -22.38 10.80
C HIS A 334 7.96 -23.84 10.64
N TYR A 335 8.81 -24.10 9.62
CA TYR A 335 9.29 -25.46 9.33
C TYR A 335 8.16 -26.50 9.28
N ALA A 336 7.05 -26.15 8.61
CA ALA A 336 5.99 -27.08 8.25
C ALA A 336 6.31 -27.75 6.90
N GLN A 337 5.83 -28.98 6.70
CA GLN A 337 5.99 -29.71 5.45
C GLN A 337 4.71 -30.49 5.14
N GLU A 338 4.17 -30.27 3.95
CA GLU A 338 2.94 -30.92 3.49
C GLU A 338 1.75 -30.68 4.46
N CYS A 339 1.74 -29.50 5.13
CA CYS A 339 0.67 -29.06 6.00
C CYS A 339 -0.21 -28.03 5.31
N GLY A 340 -1.49 -27.92 5.67
CA GLY A 340 -2.28 -26.88 5.04
C GLY A 340 -3.75 -26.86 5.32
N LEU A 341 -4.42 -25.94 4.62
CA LEU A 341 -5.85 -25.67 4.68
C LEU A 341 -6.53 -26.13 3.39
N ARG A 342 -7.59 -26.91 3.52
CA ARG A 342 -8.42 -27.33 2.38
C ARG A 342 -9.88 -27.09 2.65
N GLN A 343 -10.56 -26.39 1.75
CA GLN A 343 -12.00 -26.08 1.87
C GLN A 343 -12.33 -25.36 3.20
N CYS A 344 -11.35 -24.62 3.73
CA CYS A 344 -11.47 -23.85 4.97
C CYS A 344 -11.97 -22.43 4.67
N VAL A 345 -12.53 -21.82 5.72
CA VAL A 345 -12.82 -20.39 5.74
C VAL A 345 -11.89 -19.73 6.76
N VAL A 346 -11.18 -18.67 6.36
CA VAL A 346 -10.47 -17.80 7.30
C VAL A 346 -11.10 -16.41 7.22
N ARG A 347 -11.66 -15.93 8.32
CA ARG A 347 -12.39 -14.66 8.32
C ARG A 347 -12.26 -13.89 9.62
N HIS A 348 -12.64 -12.63 9.59
CA HIS A 348 -12.65 -11.77 10.78
C HIS A 348 -11.28 -11.72 11.45
N THR A 349 -10.23 -11.59 10.64
CA THR A 349 -8.88 -11.53 11.17
C THR A 349 -8.47 -10.11 11.54
N GLY A 350 -7.64 -9.96 12.58
CA GLY A 350 -6.97 -8.69 12.90
C GLY A 350 -5.69 -8.48 12.10
N SER A 351 -5.13 -9.58 11.54
CA SER A 351 -3.84 -9.58 10.82
C SER A 351 -3.94 -10.31 9.48
N TRP A 352 -2.83 -10.90 8.98
CA TRP A 352 -2.85 -11.80 7.82
C TRP A 352 -3.69 -13.05 8.11
N ALA A 353 -4.29 -13.62 7.07
CA ALA A 353 -5.04 -14.87 7.25
C ALA A 353 -4.10 -16.05 7.47
N VAL A 354 -3.08 -16.21 6.61
CA VAL A 354 -2.15 -17.33 6.61
C VAL A 354 -0.71 -16.83 6.43
N ASP A 355 0.23 -17.41 7.18
CA ASP A 355 1.66 -17.13 7.10
C ASP A 355 2.47 -18.44 7.09
N TRP A 356 2.91 -18.86 5.91
CA TRP A 356 3.87 -19.94 5.70
C TRP A 356 5.29 -19.36 5.71
N SER A 357 5.87 -19.20 6.89
CA SER A 357 7.12 -18.49 7.11
C SER A 357 8.38 -19.36 6.92
N ASP A 358 9.36 -19.25 7.82
CA ASP A 358 10.67 -19.90 7.70
C ASP A 358 10.57 -21.41 7.46
N GLY A 359 11.27 -21.91 6.43
CA GLY A 359 11.50 -23.34 6.19
C GLY A 359 10.26 -24.15 5.81
N CYS A 360 9.14 -23.49 5.53
CA CYS A 360 7.91 -24.14 5.08
C CYS A 360 8.08 -24.75 3.70
N ARG A 361 7.59 -25.99 3.50
CA ARG A 361 7.77 -26.75 2.24
C ARG A 361 6.52 -27.52 1.86
N LEU A 362 6.05 -27.31 0.62
CA LEU A 362 4.87 -28.01 0.08
C LEU A 362 3.59 -27.77 0.91
N ASP A 363 3.57 -26.69 1.71
CA ASP A 363 2.40 -26.30 2.46
C ASP A 363 1.38 -25.64 1.55
N PHE A 364 0.10 -25.73 1.91
CA PHE A 364 -0.94 -25.35 0.96
C PHE A 364 -2.16 -24.65 1.56
N VAL A 365 -2.77 -23.81 0.74
CA VAL A 365 -4.16 -23.33 0.88
C VAL A 365 -4.89 -23.66 -0.39
N SER A 366 -5.95 -24.46 -0.31
CA SER A 366 -6.68 -24.89 -1.49
C SER A 366 -8.19 -24.87 -1.30
N GLN A 367 -8.91 -24.50 -2.34
CA GLN A 367 -10.38 -24.50 -2.38
C GLN A 367 -11.03 -23.78 -1.18
N SER A 368 -10.33 -22.76 -0.67
CA SER A 368 -10.65 -22.07 0.58
C SER A 368 -11.19 -20.65 0.33
N GLU A 369 -11.69 -20.03 1.38
CA GLU A 369 -12.24 -18.67 1.34
C GLU A 369 -11.61 -17.83 2.47
N LEU A 370 -10.89 -16.80 2.07
CA LEU A 370 -10.19 -15.86 2.95
C LEU A 370 -10.83 -14.49 2.77
N PHE A 371 -11.59 -14.01 3.76
CA PHE A 371 -12.30 -12.72 3.62
C PHE A 371 -12.48 -11.98 4.95
N ASP A 372 -12.73 -10.68 4.90
CA ASP A 372 -12.73 -9.76 6.04
C ASP A 372 -11.42 -9.84 6.82
N LEU A 373 -10.34 -9.51 6.11
CA LEU A 373 -8.98 -9.65 6.61
C LEU A 373 -8.45 -8.31 7.12
N GLY A 374 -7.84 -8.35 8.31
CA GLY A 374 -7.24 -7.14 8.88
C GLY A 374 -6.10 -6.60 8.04
N ILE A 375 -5.28 -7.47 7.47
CA ILE A 375 -4.14 -7.14 6.60
C ILE A 375 -4.28 -7.87 5.27
N GLY A 376 -3.57 -8.95 5.07
CA GLY A 376 -3.49 -9.66 3.81
C GLY A 376 -4.01 -11.10 3.84
N GLY A 377 -3.96 -11.76 2.69
CA GLY A 377 -4.41 -13.13 2.52
C GLY A 377 -3.33 -14.12 2.92
N VAL A 378 -2.47 -14.51 2.00
CA VAL A 378 -1.45 -15.55 2.21
C VAL A 378 -0.05 -14.96 2.08
N LYS A 379 0.78 -15.16 3.09
CA LYS A 379 2.18 -14.79 3.12
C LYS A 379 3.03 -16.07 3.04
N ILE A 380 4.05 -16.10 2.15
CA ILE A 380 4.92 -17.25 1.91
C ILE A 380 6.38 -16.84 1.99
N GLY A 381 7.12 -17.46 2.90
CA GLY A 381 8.54 -17.25 3.10
C GLY A 381 8.88 -16.06 4.00
N PRO A 382 10.12 -16.00 4.49
CA PRO A 382 10.59 -14.92 5.35
C PRO A 382 10.73 -13.61 4.57
N PHE A 383 10.54 -12.47 5.25
CA PHE A 383 10.80 -11.14 4.71
C PHE A 383 12.25 -10.69 4.91
N GLN A 384 12.97 -11.29 5.84
CA GLN A 384 14.38 -11.05 6.05
C GLN A 384 15.21 -12.26 5.63
N LEU A 385 16.15 -12.08 4.71
CA LEU A 385 17.24 -13.01 4.54
C LEU A 385 18.26 -12.76 5.65
N GLY A 386 18.26 -13.62 6.67
CA GLY A 386 19.47 -13.78 7.46
C GLY A 386 20.52 -14.46 6.58
N HIS A 387 21.55 -13.74 6.18
CA HIS A 387 22.65 -14.15 5.31
C HIS A 387 22.28 -15.18 4.23
N GLU A 388 22.60 -14.89 2.99
CA GLU A 388 22.32 -15.68 1.77
C GLU A 388 22.64 -17.18 1.87
N ALA A 389 23.31 -17.61 2.93
CA ALA A 389 23.75 -18.97 3.18
C ALA A 389 22.75 -19.87 3.93
N ASP A 390 21.72 -19.36 4.60
CA ASP A 390 20.79 -20.25 5.33
C ASP A 390 19.58 -20.65 4.48
N THR A 391 19.85 -21.52 3.48
CA THR A 391 18.82 -22.09 2.60
C THR A 391 17.73 -22.88 3.35
N ASN A 392 17.95 -23.21 4.62
CA ASN A 392 16.98 -23.91 5.44
C ASN A 392 15.80 -23.05 5.86
N LYS A 393 15.97 -21.74 5.86
CA LYS A 393 14.89 -20.78 6.12
C LYS A 393 14.02 -20.51 4.90
N TRP A 394 14.47 -20.85 3.68
CA TRP A 394 13.70 -20.61 2.49
C TRP A 394 12.45 -21.49 2.46
N ALA A 395 11.31 -20.87 2.29
CA ALA A 395 10.10 -21.60 1.96
C ALA A 395 10.14 -22.06 0.49
N SER A 396 9.52 -23.18 0.18
CA SER A 396 9.59 -23.72 -1.17
C SER A 396 8.43 -24.66 -1.50
N GLY A 397 7.93 -24.55 -2.73
CA GLY A 397 6.92 -25.45 -3.27
C GLY A 397 5.55 -25.30 -2.65
N CYS A 398 5.28 -24.17 -1.99
CA CYS A 398 3.98 -23.91 -1.40
C CYS A 398 2.92 -23.64 -2.47
N LEU A 399 1.66 -23.96 -2.15
CA LEU A 399 0.56 -23.87 -3.10
C LEU A 399 -0.54 -22.98 -2.54
N VAL A 400 -1.05 -22.07 -3.39
CA VAL A 400 -2.34 -21.38 -3.17
C VAL A 400 -3.18 -21.59 -4.40
N VAL A 401 -4.22 -22.42 -4.29
CA VAL A 401 -4.94 -22.89 -5.47
C VAL A 401 -6.46 -22.85 -5.24
N ASP A 402 -7.18 -22.37 -6.26
CA ASP A 402 -8.64 -22.38 -6.30
C ASP A 402 -9.29 -21.74 -5.06
N THR A 403 -8.71 -20.64 -4.61
CA THR A 403 -9.04 -19.96 -3.36
C THR A 403 -9.56 -18.55 -3.62
N LEU A 404 -10.63 -18.16 -2.91
CA LEU A 404 -11.11 -16.78 -2.84
C LEU A 404 -10.34 -16.01 -1.76
N ILE A 405 -9.75 -14.86 -2.12
CA ILE A 405 -9.03 -13.98 -1.20
C ILE A 405 -9.55 -12.56 -1.41
N THR A 406 -10.35 -12.07 -0.47
CA THR A 406 -11.03 -10.80 -0.69
C THR A 406 -11.26 -10.00 0.61
N HIS A 407 -11.66 -8.74 0.48
CA HIS A 407 -11.92 -7.84 1.61
C HIS A 407 -10.72 -7.71 2.56
N GLY A 408 -9.52 -7.47 2.01
CA GLY A 408 -8.30 -7.29 2.80
C GLY A 408 -8.03 -5.85 3.21
N GLY A 409 -7.04 -5.65 4.09
CA GLY A 409 -6.61 -4.32 4.52
C GLY A 409 -7.58 -3.60 5.46
N ARG A 410 -8.42 -4.33 6.19
CA ARG A 410 -9.46 -3.71 7.04
C ARG A 410 -8.94 -3.13 8.36
N VAL A 411 -7.69 -3.40 8.69
CA VAL A 411 -6.97 -2.80 9.83
C VAL A 411 -5.75 -2.02 9.34
N LEU A 412 -4.93 -2.64 8.47
CA LEU A 412 -3.76 -2.01 7.85
C LEU A 412 -3.88 -2.12 6.33
N PRO A 413 -3.98 -0.98 5.62
CA PRO A 413 -4.34 -0.98 4.19
C PRO A 413 -3.23 -1.51 3.26
N ALA A 414 -1.98 -1.61 3.71
CA ALA A 414 -0.88 -2.10 2.88
C ALA A 414 -0.87 -3.64 2.72
N GLY A 415 -1.88 -4.36 3.23
CA GLY A 415 -2.04 -5.80 3.06
C GLY A 415 -2.21 -6.20 1.60
N ILE A 416 -1.66 -7.37 1.23
CA ILE A 416 -1.61 -7.92 -0.12
C ILE A 416 -2.38 -9.25 -0.17
N GLY A 417 -3.01 -9.57 -1.31
CA GLY A 417 -3.73 -10.82 -1.46
C GLY A 417 -2.84 -12.05 -1.30
N VAL A 418 -1.75 -12.14 -2.07
CA VAL A 418 -0.70 -13.16 -1.89
C VAL A 418 0.66 -12.48 -1.95
N TRP A 419 1.45 -12.64 -0.90
CA TRP A 419 2.83 -12.16 -0.84
C TRP A 419 3.80 -13.33 -0.78
N ILE A 420 4.83 -13.32 -1.62
CA ILE A 420 5.93 -14.27 -1.65
C ILE A 420 7.22 -13.50 -1.37
N GLY A 421 7.85 -13.78 -0.23
CA GLY A 421 9.13 -13.19 0.15
C GLY A 421 10.31 -13.96 -0.44
N HIS A 422 11.16 -14.48 0.44
CA HIS A 422 12.30 -15.32 0.02
C HIS A 422 11.87 -16.80 -0.11
N ALA A 423 11.09 -17.07 -1.17
CA ALA A 423 10.52 -18.41 -1.41
C ALA A 423 10.45 -18.73 -2.91
N GLY A 424 10.84 -19.94 -3.27
CA GLY A 424 10.88 -20.39 -4.66
C GLY A 424 10.02 -21.63 -4.94
N HIS A 425 9.83 -21.93 -6.25
CA HIS A 425 9.07 -23.08 -6.71
C HIS A 425 7.61 -23.14 -6.26
N ASN A 426 7.02 -22.00 -5.89
CA ASN A 426 5.64 -21.95 -5.45
C ASN A 426 4.68 -21.96 -6.64
N PHE A 427 3.48 -22.49 -6.40
CA PHE A 427 2.42 -22.55 -7.39
C PHE A 427 1.17 -21.81 -6.89
N ILE A 428 0.88 -20.65 -7.50
CA ILE A 428 -0.25 -19.81 -7.16
C ILE A 428 -1.19 -19.77 -8.35
N ALA A 429 -2.30 -20.52 -8.27
CA ALA A 429 -3.10 -20.76 -9.46
C ALA A 429 -4.60 -20.74 -9.23
N GLN A 430 -5.36 -20.26 -10.21
CA GLN A 430 -6.82 -20.31 -10.23
C GLN A 430 -7.45 -19.65 -9.01
N ASN A 431 -6.82 -18.61 -8.46
CA ASN A 431 -7.37 -17.85 -7.34
C ASN A 431 -8.18 -16.65 -7.82
N GLU A 432 -9.15 -16.24 -7.03
CA GLU A 432 -9.85 -14.96 -7.18
C GLU A 432 -9.40 -14.03 -6.06
N ILE A 433 -8.74 -12.91 -6.43
CA ILE A 433 -8.17 -11.92 -5.50
C ILE A 433 -8.79 -10.57 -5.79
N SER A 434 -9.46 -9.98 -4.78
CA SER A 434 -10.17 -8.72 -4.97
C SER A 434 -10.33 -7.91 -3.69
N ASP A 435 -10.70 -6.65 -3.84
CA ASP A 435 -11.04 -5.73 -2.75
C ASP A 435 -9.93 -5.58 -1.70
N PHE A 436 -8.73 -5.23 -2.19
CA PHE A 436 -7.57 -4.82 -1.39
C PHE A 436 -7.24 -3.35 -1.65
N TYR A 437 -6.63 -2.69 -0.66
CA TYR A 437 -6.17 -1.29 -0.80
C TYR A 437 -4.78 -1.17 -1.41
N TYR A 438 -4.09 -2.28 -1.62
CA TYR A 438 -2.74 -2.35 -2.19
C TYR A 438 -2.66 -3.43 -3.26
N SER A 439 -1.47 -3.96 -3.57
CA SER A 439 -1.27 -4.93 -4.65
C SER A 439 -2.09 -6.22 -4.47
N GLY A 440 -2.48 -6.82 -5.59
CA GLY A 440 -3.12 -8.14 -5.58
C GLY A 440 -2.15 -9.24 -5.22
N MET A 441 -0.99 -9.27 -5.88
CA MET A 441 0.12 -10.17 -5.57
C MET A 441 1.45 -9.43 -5.54
N SER A 442 2.41 -9.92 -4.73
CA SER A 442 3.79 -9.43 -4.67
C SER A 442 4.75 -10.61 -4.59
N LEU A 443 5.78 -10.62 -5.45
CA LEU A 443 6.77 -11.68 -5.57
C LEU A 443 8.18 -11.12 -5.43
N GLY A 444 8.95 -11.71 -4.52
CA GLY A 444 10.30 -11.27 -4.20
C GLY A 444 10.34 -10.15 -3.17
N TRP A 445 11.48 -10.04 -2.50
CA TRP A 445 11.67 -9.05 -1.42
C TRP A 445 13.13 -8.58 -1.35
N ARG A 446 13.74 -8.34 -2.52
CA ARG A 446 15.10 -7.81 -2.63
C ARG A 446 15.12 -6.60 -3.55
N TRP A 447 15.46 -5.44 -3.03
CA TRP A 447 15.67 -4.23 -3.82
C TRP A 447 16.99 -4.30 -4.59
N GLY A 448 16.95 -4.05 -5.89
CA GLY A 448 18.10 -4.06 -6.78
C GLY A 448 18.50 -5.43 -7.26
N ALA A 449 19.59 -5.48 -8.06
CA ALA A 449 20.12 -6.70 -8.64
C ALA A 449 20.82 -7.58 -7.58
N GLY A 450 20.86 -8.87 -7.85
CA GLY A 450 21.53 -9.89 -7.06
C GLY A 450 20.64 -11.04 -6.68
N PHE A 451 21.24 -12.10 -6.17
CA PHE A 451 20.56 -13.34 -5.85
C PHE A 451 19.31 -13.14 -4.97
N SER A 452 18.22 -13.78 -5.36
CA SER A 452 16.97 -13.85 -4.61
C SER A 452 16.49 -15.30 -4.55
N ALA A 453 15.95 -15.71 -3.39
CA ALA A 453 15.33 -17.03 -3.26
C ALA A 453 13.94 -17.12 -3.91
N ALA A 454 13.38 -15.99 -4.33
CA ALA A 454 12.09 -15.94 -5.01
C ALA A 454 12.23 -16.28 -6.51
N HIS A 455 12.48 -17.54 -6.83
CA HIS A 455 12.71 -18.00 -8.21
C HIS A 455 11.83 -19.20 -8.57
N HIS A 456 11.65 -19.46 -9.88
CA HIS A 456 10.87 -20.60 -10.38
C HIS A 456 9.42 -20.65 -9.82
N ASN A 457 8.84 -19.50 -9.53
CA ASN A 457 7.44 -19.43 -9.12
C ASN A 457 6.53 -19.47 -10.36
N LEU A 458 5.42 -20.18 -10.28
CA LEU A 458 4.41 -20.20 -11.32
C LEU A 458 3.13 -19.53 -10.82
N ILE A 459 2.77 -18.42 -11.46
CA ILE A 459 1.58 -17.64 -11.18
C ILE A 459 0.63 -17.78 -12.36
N GLU A 460 -0.38 -18.63 -12.23
CA GLU A 460 -1.14 -19.09 -13.41
C GLU A 460 -2.65 -19.02 -13.23
N GLY A 461 -3.34 -18.42 -14.19
CA GLY A 461 -4.79 -18.45 -14.26
C GLY A 461 -5.52 -17.75 -13.10
N ASN A 462 -4.89 -16.80 -12.43
CA ASN A 462 -5.52 -16.06 -11.35
C ASN A 462 -6.36 -14.90 -11.89
N HIS A 463 -7.47 -14.60 -11.21
CA HIS A 463 -8.31 -13.44 -11.47
C HIS A 463 -8.07 -12.40 -10.37
N ILE A 464 -7.50 -11.25 -10.72
CA ILE A 464 -7.13 -10.17 -9.80
C ILE A 464 -7.87 -8.90 -10.23
N HIS A 465 -8.69 -8.35 -9.33
CA HIS A 465 -9.53 -7.22 -9.72
C HIS A 465 -9.99 -6.36 -8.53
N ASP A 466 -10.50 -5.17 -8.83
CA ASP A 466 -11.01 -4.21 -7.83
C ASP A 466 -10.04 -3.98 -6.68
N ILE A 467 -8.81 -3.58 -6.99
CA ILE A 467 -7.75 -3.35 -6.01
C ILE A 467 -7.23 -1.92 -6.04
N GLY A 468 -6.54 -1.52 -4.96
CA GLY A 468 -5.96 -0.20 -4.75
C GLY A 468 -6.94 0.79 -4.11
N HIS A 469 -8.17 0.87 -4.59
CA HIS A 469 -9.24 1.77 -4.12
C HIS A 469 -8.80 3.24 -3.93
N GLY A 470 -7.70 3.64 -4.59
CA GLY A 470 -7.16 4.99 -4.46
C GLY A 470 -6.50 5.31 -3.12
N ALA A 471 -6.22 4.33 -2.26
CA ALA A 471 -5.70 4.57 -0.92
C ALA A 471 -4.18 4.72 -0.87
N LEU A 472 -3.45 3.86 -1.58
CA LEU A 472 -1.99 3.84 -1.65
C LEU A 472 -1.50 3.94 -3.10
N SER A 473 -0.21 4.15 -3.25
CA SER A 473 0.49 4.29 -4.53
C SER A 473 1.45 3.13 -4.77
N ASP A 474 2.12 3.11 -5.93
CA ASP A 474 3.24 2.22 -6.23
C ASP A 474 2.88 0.75 -6.09
N MET A 475 1.87 0.33 -6.81
CA MET A 475 1.25 -0.99 -6.68
C MET A 475 0.78 -1.54 -8.01
N ALA A 476 0.46 -2.82 -8.04
CA ALA A 476 0.00 -3.48 -9.25
C ALA A 476 -0.96 -4.65 -8.98
N GLY A 477 -1.58 -5.16 -10.04
CA GLY A 477 -2.22 -6.47 -10.00
C GLY A 477 -1.22 -7.54 -9.59
N ILE A 478 -0.09 -7.64 -10.31
CA ILE A 478 1.06 -8.49 -9.95
C ILE A 478 2.31 -7.60 -9.93
N TYR A 479 2.90 -7.48 -8.74
CA TYR A 479 4.14 -6.75 -8.46
C TYR A 479 5.30 -7.75 -8.27
N THR A 480 6.49 -7.43 -8.79
CA THR A 480 7.70 -8.24 -8.59
C THR A 480 8.87 -7.38 -8.11
N LEU A 481 9.79 -7.96 -7.36
CA LEU A 481 10.93 -7.26 -6.77
C LEU A 481 12.17 -8.16 -6.72
N GLY A 482 13.27 -7.71 -7.32
CA GLY A 482 14.53 -8.45 -7.42
C GLY A 482 14.55 -9.57 -8.47
N GLU A 483 15.69 -10.19 -8.63
CA GLU A 483 15.88 -11.26 -9.60
C GLU A 483 14.99 -12.47 -9.28
N SER A 484 14.32 -12.99 -10.31
CA SER A 484 13.39 -14.12 -10.14
C SER A 484 13.47 -15.10 -11.33
N PRO A 485 14.65 -15.71 -11.58
CA PRO A 485 14.86 -16.58 -12.73
C PRO A 485 13.90 -17.77 -12.74
N GLY A 486 13.35 -18.06 -13.92
CA GLY A 486 12.40 -19.16 -14.13
C GLY A 486 11.00 -18.91 -13.60
N THR A 487 10.71 -17.71 -13.08
CA THR A 487 9.35 -17.30 -12.68
C THR A 487 8.52 -16.98 -13.91
N VAL A 488 7.29 -17.49 -13.94
CA VAL A 488 6.34 -17.31 -15.04
C VAL A 488 5.02 -16.77 -14.52
N LEU A 489 4.56 -15.67 -15.13
CA LEU A 489 3.25 -15.06 -14.94
C LEU A 489 2.40 -15.37 -16.16
N ARG A 490 1.48 -16.35 -16.07
CA ARG A 490 0.81 -16.89 -17.25
C ARG A 490 -0.71 -16.98 -17.10
N GLY A 491 -1.44 -16.54 -18.14
CA GLY A 491 -2.89 -16.73 -18.24
C GLY A 491 -3.67 -16.04 -17.14
N ASN A 492 -3.12 -14.99 -16.50
CA ASN A 492 -3.83 -14.25 -15.45
C ASN A 492 -4.75 -13.21 -16.06
N LEU A 493 -5.87 -12.97 -15.40
CA LEU A 493 -6.83 -11.91 -15.69
C LEU A 493 -6.69 -10.82 -14.64
N ILE A 494 -6.31 -9.61 -15.05
CA ILE A 494 -6.04 -8.48 -14.15
C ILE A 494 -6.86 -7.27 -14.63
N HIS A 495 -7.68 -6.69 -13.75
CA HIS A 495 -8.43 -5.50 -14.14
C HIS A 495 -8.88 -4.64 -12.95
N ASP A 496 -9.31 -3.41 -13.26
CA ASP A 496 -9.82 -2.45 -12.28
C ASP A 496 -8.81 -2.20 -11.14
N VAL A 497 -7.60 -1.79 -11.56
CA VAL A 497 -6.50 -1.45 -10.64
C VAL A 497 -6.41 0.06 -10.50
N SER A 498 -6.65 0.57 -9.31
CA SER A 498 -6.61 2.00 -8.99
C SER A 498 -5.46 2.35 -8.02
N ARG A 499 -5.22 3.64 -7.84
CA ARG A 499 -4.09 4.14 -7.06
C ARG A 499 -4.37 5.50 -6.43
N ALA A 500 -3.57 5.90 -5.45
CA ALA A 500 -3.63 7.23 -4.85
C ALA A 500 -2.95 8.28 -5.74
N ARG A 501 -1.63 8.26 -5.86
CA ARG A 501 -0.83 9.25 -6.61
C ARG A 501 -0.29 8.72 -7.92
N TYR A 502 0.30 7.54 -7.90
CA TYR A 502 0.88 6.85 -9.06
C TYR A 502 0.86 5.35 -8.80
N GLY A 503 0.99 4.54 -9.87
CA GLY A 503 1.32 3.15 -9.73
C GLY A 503 0.14 2.20 -9.55
N GLY A 504 -0.98 2.42 -10.21
CA GLY A 504 -2.03 1.41 -10.40
C GLY A 504 -1.78 0.66 -11.70
N TRP A 505 -0.73 -0.18 -11.76
CA TRP A 505 -0.34 -0.95 -12.93
C TRP A 505 -0.94 -2.35 -12.95
N GLY A 506 -0.93 -2.98 -14.12
CA GLY A 506 -1.35 -4.37 -14.24
C GLY A 506 -0.26 -5.34 -13.79
N ILE A 507 0.83 -5.41 -14.55
CA ILE A 507 2.04 -6.17 -14.22
C ILE A 507 3.18 -5.17 -14.01
N TYR A 508 3.88 -5.29 -12.89
CA TYR A 508 4.93 -4.35 -12.49
C TYR A 508 6.22 -5.09 -12.12
N PHE A 509 7.24 -4.91 -12.93
CA PHE A 509 8.62 -5.32 -12.66
C PHE A 509 9.35 -4.16 -11.97
N ASP A 510 9.39 -4.20 -10.64
CA ASP A 510 10.04 -3.17 -9.85
C ASP A 510 11.53 -3.47 -9.67
N GLU A 511 12.17 -2.75 -8.81
CA GLU A 511 13.62 -2.66 -8.61
C GLU A 511 14.35 -4.00 -8.71
N GLY A 512 15.15 -4.15 -9.77
CA GLY A 512 15.98 -5.33 -10.00
C GLY A 512 15.25 -6.56 -10.49
N SER A 513 13.94 -6.49 -10.78
CA SER A 513 13.18 -7.61 -11.33
C SER A 513 13.81 -8.11 -12.61
N ALA A 514 14.22 -9.39 -12.65
CA ALA A 514 14.93 -9.94 -13.79
C ALA A 514 14.59 -11.40 -14.06
N ASN A 515 14.74 -11.80 -15.36
CA ASN A 515 14.57 -13.18 -15.83
C ASN A 515 13.15 -13.74 -15.62
N ILE A 516 12.13 -12.88 -15.72
CA ILE A 516 10.71 -13.22 -15.55
C ILE A 516 10.04 -13.30 -16.93
N VAL A 517 9.14 -14.25 -17.10
CA VAL A 517 8.29 -14.37 -18.28
C VAL A 517 6.86 -14.02 -17.93
N ALA A 518 6.26 -13.04 -18.62
CA ALA A 518 4.84 -12.72 -18.57
C ALA A 518 4.19 -13.05 -19.91
N GLU A 519 3.30 -14.04 -19.93
CA GLU A 519 2.70 -14.53 -21.17
C GLU A 519 1.22 -14.89 -21.04
N ASN A 520 0.45 -14.68 -22.10
CA ASN A 520 -0.97 -15.01 -22.20
C ASN A 520 -1.84 -14.34 -21.13
N ASN A 521 -1.43 -13.20 -20.55
CA ASN A 521 -2.21 -12.48 -19.58
C ASN A 521 -3.16 -11.50 -20.27
N LEU A 522 -4.34 -11.32 -19.71
CA LEU A 522 -5.29 -10.29 -20.07
C LEU A 522 -5.32 -9.21 -18.96
N VAL A 523 -4.89 -8.00 -19.32
CA VAL A 523 -4.80 -6.85 -18.41
C VAL A 523 -5.62 -5.70 -18.97
N TYR A 524 -6.59 -5.19 -18.22
CA TYR A 524 -7.39 -4.05 -18.69
C TYR A 524 -7.91 -3.16 -17.56
N ARG A 525 -8.25 -1.89 -17.91
CA ARG A 525 -8.73 -0.85 -16.99
C ARG A 525 -7.83 -0.67 -15.77
N THR A 526 -6.55 -0.46 -16.05
CA THR A 526 -5.58 0.00 -15.05
C THR A 526 -5.55 1.53 -15.04
N GLN A 527 -5.41 2.15 -13.89
CA GLN A 527 -5.37 3.61 -13.79
C GLN A 527 -4.08 4.19 -14.37
N ASP A 528 -2.97 3.48 -14.26
CA ASP A 528 -1.75 3.75 -14.99
C ASP A 528 -1.56 2.71 -16.11
N ALA A 529 -0.35 2.39 -16.52
CA ALA A 529 -0.12 1.46 -17.63
C ALA A 529 -0.44 0.00 -17.26
N GLY A 530 -0.82 -0.80 -18.26
CA GLY A 530 -1.00 -2.24 -18.09
C GLY A 530 0.31 -2.97 -17.77
N LEU A 531 1.45 -2.47 -18.26
CA LEU A 531 2.80 -3.00 -18.04
C LEU A 531 3.74 -1.90 -17.54
N HIS A 532 4.47 -2.15 -16.45
CA HIS A 532 5.56 -1.29 -15.99
C HIS A 532 6.83 -2.09 -15.70
N GLN A 533 7.99 -1.57 -16.12
CA GLN A 533 9.31 -1.94 -15.61
C GLN A 533 9.99 -0.69 -15.05
N HIS A 534 10.24 -0.68 -13.74
CA HIS A 534 10.97 0.42 -13.10
C HIS A 534 12.44 0.37 -13.45
N TYR A 535 13.12 -0.72 -13.09
CA TYR A 535 14.37 -1.17 -13.65
C TYR A 535 14.59 -2.67 -13.39
N GLY A 536 15.12 -3.33 -14.36
CA GLY A 536 15.33 -4.77 -14.34
C GLY A 536 16.00 -5.19 -15.64
N THR A 537 16.16 -6.47 -15.85
CA THR A 537 16.80 -6.98 -17.07
C THR A 537 16.27 -8.35 -17.48
N ASP A 538 16.35 -8.65 -18.77
CA ASP A 538 16.04 -9.96 -19.35
C ASP A 538 14.63 -10.49 -19.04
N ASN A 539 13.69 -9.55 -18.81
CA ASN A 539 12.28 -9.89 -18.70
C ASN A 539 11.66 -10.05 -20.09
N VAL A 540 10.76 -11.02 -20.23
CA VAL A 540 10.06 -11.32 -21.48
C VAL A 540 8.56 -11.15 -21.28
N VAL A 541 7.95 -10.28 -22.08
CA VAL A 541 6.52 -9.99 -22.09
C VAL A 541 5.98 -10.36 -23.47
N ARG A 542 5.26 -11.47 -23.56
CA ARG A 542 4.80 -11.96 -24.86
C ARG A 542 3.39 -12.51 -24.86
N ASN A 543 2.71 -12.35 -25.97
CA ASN A 543 1.37 -12.89 -26.20
C ASN A 543 0.34 -12.46 -25.16
N ASN A 544 0.44 -11.20 -24.65
CA ASN A 544 -0.51 -10.63 -23.70
C ASN A 544 -1.46 -9.66 -24.40
N ILE A 545 -2.59 -9.38 -23.75
CA ILE A 545 -3.50 -8.31 -24.13
C ILE A 545 -3.43 -7.24 -23.04
N PHE A 546 -3.03 -6.03 -23.41
CA PHE A 546 -3.07 -4.85 -22.56
C PHE A 546 -4.11 -3.88 -23.11
N ALA A 547 -5.18 -3.62 -22.34
CA ALA A 547 -6.29 -2.84 -22.82
C ALA A 547 -6.71 -1.76 -21.82
N TYR A 548 -7.10 -0.60 -22.33
CA TYR A 548 -7.72 0.48 -21.58
C TYR A 548 -6.92 1.00 -20.37
N GLY A 549 -5.59 0.99 -20.45
CA GLY A 549 -4.76 1.74 -19.52
C GLY A 549 -5.00 3.24 -19.66
N THR A 550 -5.25 3.94 -18.57
CA THR A 550 -5.71 5.35 -18.64
C THR A 550 -4.58 6.30 -19.01
N ASN A 551 -3.40 6.17 -18.41
CA ASN A 551 -2.27 7.07 -18.64
C ASN A 551 -1.31 6.59 -19.74
N GLY A 552 -1.47 5.38 -20.20
CA GLY A 552 -0.66 4.72 -21.21
C GLY A 552 -0.85 3.22 -21.15
N GLN A 553 -0.17 2.47 -22.03
CA GLN A 553 -0.24 1.00 -22.00
C GLN A 553 1.05 0.40 -21.44
N MET A 554 2.16 1.11 -21.59
CA MET A 554 3.49 0.72 -21.10
C MET A 554 4.15 1.87 -20.35
N ARG A 555 4.88 1.54 -19.31
CA ARG A 555 5.79 2.43 -18.61
C ARG A 555 7.13 1.72 -18.43
N LEU A 556 8.21 2.36 -18.82
CA LEU A 556 9.56 1.93 -18.52
C LEU A 556 10.25 3.11 -17.84
N SER A 557 10.75 2.95 -16.63
CA SER A 557 11.36 4.04 -15.87
C SER A 557 12.78 3.71 -15.47
N ASN A 558 13.50 4.69 -14.93
CA ASN A 558 14.89 4.58 -14.52
C ASN A 558 15.84 4.00 -15.61
N PRO A 559 15.91 4.62 -16.79
CA PRO A 559 16.63 4.07 -17.95
C PRO A 559 18.13 3.86 -17.71
N LYS A 560 18.74 4.57 -16.76
CA LYS A 560 20.15 4.41 -16.42
C LYS A 560 20.44 3.07 -15.75
N LYS A 561 19.51 2.57 -14.94
CA LYS A 561 19.62 1.27 -14.24
C LYS A 561 18.98 0.11 -14.99
N SER A 562 18.01 0.39 -15.89
CA SER A 562 17.34 -0.66 -16.66
C SER A 562 18.29 -1.38 -17.61
N GLY A 563 18.21 -2.72 -17.61
CA GLY A 563 18.72 -3.59 -18.64
C GLY A 563 17.70 -3.79 -19.77
N VAL A 564 17.84 -4.87 -20.49
CA VAL A 564 16.99 -5.22 -21.64
C VAL A 564 15.63 -5.76 -21.18
N ILE A 565 14.57 -5.39 -21.89
CA ILE A 565 13.25 -6.05 -21.83
C ILE A 565 12.82 -6.44 -23.24
N THR A 566 12.26 -7.65 -23.38
CA THR A 566 11.67 -8.14 -24.63
C THR A 566 10.16 -8.06 -24.58
N ILE A 567 9.55 -7.36 -25.54
CA ILE A 567 8.09 -7.17 -25.64
C ILE A 567 7.65 -7.62 -27.02
N ALA A 568 6.99 -8.76 -27.13
CA ALA A 568 6.74 -9.43 -28.40
C ALA A 568 5.33 -10.01 -28.51
N GLN A 569 4.73 -9.93 -29.68
CA GLN A 569 3.46 -10.60 -29.99
C GLN A 569 2.33 -10.22 -29.01
N ASN A 570 2.33 -8.97 -28.47
CA ASN A 570 1.26 -8.49 -27.60
C ASN A 570 0.25 -7.66 -28.39
N ILE A 571 -0.95 -7.55 -27.85
CA ILE A 571 -1.98 -6.65 -28.36
C ILE A 571 -2.12 -5.48 -27.37
N PHE A 572 -1.91 -4.27 -27.86
CA PHE A 572 -2.14 -3.02 -27.11
C PHE A 572 -3.39 -2.33 -27.67
N TYR A 573 -4.44 -2.25 -26.87
CA TYR A 573 -5.75 -1.76 -27.25
C TYR A 573 -6.20 -0.64 -26.32
N PHE A 574 -6.29 0.59 -26.78
CA PHE A 574 -6.46 1.76 -25.93
C PHE A 574 -7.36 2.85 -26.51
N GLN A 575 -7.92 3.66 -25.61
CA GLN A 575 -8.78 4.80 -25.97
C GLN A 575 -8.01 6.11 -26.10
N THR A 576 -6.89 6.26 -25.42
CA THR A 576 -5.98 7.41 -25.57
C THR A 576 -5.09 7.22 -26.78
N ASN A 577 -4.39 8.26 -27.21
CA ASN A 577 -3.38 8.11 -28.25
C ASN A 577 -1.97 7.85 -27.72
N ARG A 578 -1.85 7.51 -26.43
CA ARG A 578 -0.59 7.26 -25.73
C ARG A 578 -0.31 5.78 -25.60
N LEU A 579 0.78 5.31 -26.22
CA LEU A 579 1.32 3.98 -25.97
C LEU A 579 2.15 3.98 -24.69
N PHE A 580 3.08 4.92 -24.57
CA PHE A 580 3.91 5.06 -23.38
C PHE A 580 3.36 6.10 -22.40
N GLU A 581 3.41 5.77 -21.12
CA GLU A 581 3.07 6.69 -20.02
C GLU A 581 4.11 7.80 -19.90
N VAL A 582 5.39 7.46 -20.05
CA VAL A 582 6.54 8.39 -20.10
C VAL A 582 7.49 8.01 -21.23
N GLU A 583 8.31 8.96 -21.69
CA GLU A 583 9.30 8.70 -22.73
C GLU A 583 10.48 7.84 -22.25
N HIS A 584 10.93 6.91 -23.09
CA HIS A 584 12.01 5.99 -22.79
C HIS A 584 13.08 5.92 -23.88
N PRO A 585 14.33 5.63 -23.50
CA PRO A 585 15.34 5.19 -24.46
C PRO A 585 14.92 3.84 -25.05
N ILE A 586 14.82 3.80 -26.37
CA ILE A 586 14.31 2.63 -27.12
C ILE A 586 15.39 1.56 -27.25
N GLU A 587 16.65 1.89 -27.08
CA GLU A 587 17.79 1.00 -27.33
C GLU A 587 17.81 -0.24 -26.41
N LYS A 588 17.15 -0.16 -25.25
CA LYS A 588 17.06 -1.26 -24.27
C LYS A 588 15.76 -2.06 -24.38
N ILE A 589 14.91 -1.74 -25.35
CA ILE A 589 13.64 -2.42 -25.55
C ILE A 589 13.73 -3.23 -26.83
N HIS A 590 13.67 -4.54 -26.72
CA HIS A 590 13.55 -5.43 -27.85
C HIS A 590 12.08 -5.63 -28.19
N LEU A 591 11.61 -4.89 -29.21
CA LEU A 591 10.24 -4.93 -29.66
C LEU A 591 10.14 -5.71 -30.98
N TYR A 592 9.19 -6.62 -31.08
CA TYR A 592 8.83 -7.24 -32.35
C TYR A 592 7.44 -7.83 -32.35
N SER A 593 6.79 -7.70 -33.52
CA SER A 593 5.50 -8.33 -33.79
C SER A 593 4.39 -7.99 -32.80
N ASN A 594 4.30 -6.73 -32.32
CA ASN A 594 3.16 -6.30 -31.51
C ASN A 594 2.06 -5.67 -32.38
N LEU A 595 0.82 -5.81 -31.95
CA LEU A 595 -0.35 -5.23 -32.58
C LEU A 595 -0.85 -4.05 -31.75
N TYR A 596 -1.00 -2.91 -32.38
CA TYR A 596 -1.43 -1.67 -31.74
C TYR A 596 -2.76 -1.19 -32.32
N TRP A 597 -3.69 -0.82 -31.45
CA TRP A 597 -4.94 -0.23 -31.88
C TRP A 597 -5.46 0.83 -30.92
N GLN A 598 -5.66 2.00 -31.45
CA GLN A 598 -6.37 3.07 -30.75
C GLN A 598 -7.85 3.02 -31.16
N VAL A 599 -8.75 2.91 -30.20
CA VAL A 599 -10.19 2.84 -30.43
C VAL A 599 -10.67 4.08 -31.17
N GLY A 600 -11.35 3.89 -32.31
CA GLY A 600 -11.75 4.97 -33.19
C GLY A 600 -10.74 5.29 -34.30
N GLY A 601 -9.59 4.58 -34.36
CA GLY A 601 -8.64 4.65 -35.46
C GLY A 601 -7.81 5.95 -35.52
N SER A 602 -7.74 6.72 -34.45
CA SER A 602 -6.88 7.92 -34.43
C SER A 602 -5.40 7.53 -34.48
N PRO A 603 -4.55 8.40 -35.08
CA PRO A 603 -3.12 8.15 -35.17
C PRO A 603 -2.48 7.95 -33.79
N ILE A 604 -1.76 6.82 -33.62
CA ILE A 604 -1.02 6.50 -32.41
C ILE A 604 0.28 7.30 -32.38
N LYS A 605 0.63 7.81 -31.21
CA LYS A 605 1.92 8.45 -30.94
C LYS A 605 2.89 7.43 -30.34
N PHE A 606 3.91 7.09 -31.10
CA PHE A 606 4.97 6.20 -30.67
C PHE A 606 6.18 7.01 -30.15
N GLY A 607 6.91 6.47 -29.21
CA GLY A 607 8.14 7.10 -28.69
C GLY A 607 7.97 8.60 -28.42
N LYS A 608 8.85 9.42 -29.01
CA LYS A 608 8.78 10.90 -28.96
C LYS A 608 7.79 11.49 -29.98
N ASN A 609 6.56 11.00 -30.02
CA ASN A 609 5.53 11.38 -31.00
C ASN A 609 5.86 10.95 -32.43
N GLU A 610 6.54 9.86 -32.63
CA GLU A 610 6.87 9.31 -33.94
C GLU A 610 5.63 8.73 -34.65
N ALA A 611 5.63 8.80 -35.98
CA ALA A 611 4.65 8.08 -36.76
C ALA A 611 4.99 6.58 -36.83
N PHE A 612 3.98 5.72 -37.06
CA PHE A 612 4.17 4.27 -37.15
C PHE A 612 5.22 3.86 -38.20
N ALA A 613 5.30 4.59 -39.34
CA ALA A 613 6.28 4.32 -40.39
C ALA A 613 7.74 4.43 -39.90
N GLU A 614 8.04 5.31 -38.98
CA GLU A 614 9.36 5.39 -38.33
C GLU A 614 9.53 4.33 -37.23
N TRP A 615 8.48 4.12 -36.43
CA TRP A 615 8.47 3.13 -35.35
C TRP A 615 8.71 1.71 -35.88
N SER A 616 8.02 1.31 -36.94
CA SER A 616 8.12 -0.03 -37.53
C SER A 616 9.52 -0.41 -38.07
N LYS A 617 10.40 0.57 -38.30
CA LYS A 617 11.80 0.30 -38.66
C LYS A 617 12.59 -0.31 -37.50
N ARG A 618 12.16 -0.08 -36.26
CA ARG A 618 12.79 -0.59 -35.04
C ARG A 618 12.03 -1.78 -34.45
N GLU A 619 10.81 -2.00 -34.91
CA GLU A 619 9.96 -3.10 -34.48
C GLU A 619 9.53 -3.96 -35.64
N PRO A 620 10.35 -4.95 -36.05
CA PRO A 620 9.99 -5.85 -37.14
C PRO A 620 8.70 -6.62 -36.85
N GLY A 621 7.82 -6.71 -37.85
CA GLY A 621 6.54 -7.43 -37.71
C GLY A 621 5.44 -6.72 -36.94
N ALA A 622 5.66 -5.50 -36.47
CA ALA A 622 4.61 -4.70 -35.83
C ALA A 622 3.48 -4.35 -36.79
N ALA A 623 2.27 -4.20 -36.28
CA ALA A 623 1.11 -3.79 -37.05
C ALA A 623 0.23 -2.78 -36.27
N VAL A 624 -0.42 -1.90 -37.02
CA VAL A 624 -1.50 -1.05 -36.52
C VAL A 624 -2.78 -1.47 -37.21
N ALA A 625 -3.62 -2.22 -36.54
CA ALA A 625 -4.91 -2.70 -37.04
C ALA A 625 -5.85 -3.05 -35.91
N ASP A 626 -7.16 -2.99 -36.16
CA ASP A 626 -8.18 -3.43 -35.20
C ASP A 626 -8.00 -4.93 -34.92
N PRO A 627 -7.78 -5.32 -33.65
CA PRO A 627 -7.67 -6.74 -33.30
C PRO A 627 -8.92 -7.55 -33.58
N LEU A 628 -10.05 -6.89 -33.83
CA LEU A 628 -11.38 -7.51 -34.03
C LEU A 628 -11.79 -8.32 -32.79
N PHE A 629 -11.76 -7.73 -31.64
CA PHE A 629 -12.33 -8.33 -30.43
C PHE A 629 -13.84 -8.49 -30.55
N VAL A 630 -14.41 -9.50 -29.86
CA VAL A 630 -15.84 -9.83 -29.91
C VAL A 630 -16.69 -8.70 -29.36
N ALA A 631 -16.41 -8.25 -28.13
CA ALA A 631 -17.11 -7.16 -27.46
C ALA A 631 -16.24 -6.56 -26.32
N PRO A 632 -15.19 -5.82 -26.66
CA PRO A 632 -14.22 -5.32 -25.67
C PRO A 632 -14.85 -4.32 -24.67
N GLU A 633 -15.91 -3.62 -25.07
CA GLU A 633 -16.72 -2.76 -24.19
C GLU A 633 -17.48 -3.54 -23.10
N ARG A 634 -17.64 -4.86 -23.26
CA ARG A 634 -18.21 -5.81 -22.30
C ARG A 634 -17.16 -6.75 -21.74
N ASN A 635 -15.89 -6.40 -21.86
CA ASN A 635 -14.72 -7.16 -21.41
C ASN A 635 -14.53 -8.51 -22.14
N ASP A 636 -15.12 -8.68 -23.33
CA ASP A 636 -14.91 -9.86 -24.16
C ASP A 636 -13.83 -9.58 -25.19
N PHE A 637 -12.61 -9.92 -24.84
CA PHE A 637 -11.42 -9.76 -25.67
C PHE A 637 -11.08 -10.99 -26.52
N ARG A 638 -12.01 -11.92 -26.70
CA ARG A 638 -11.83 -13.02 -27.66
C ARG A 638 -11.77 -12.46 -29.09
N LEU A 639 -10.92 -13.07 -29.90
CA LEU A 639 -10.71 -12.63 -31.28
C LEU A 639 -11.76 -13.22 -32.23
N LYS A 640 -12.33 -12.38 -33.09
CA LYS A 640 -13.18 -12.84 -34.19
C LYS A 640 -12.34 -13.54 -35.28
N SER A 641 -13.02 -14.30 -36.13
CA SER A 641 -12.42 -14.86 -37.34
C SER A 641 -11.87 -13.72 -38.22
N GLY A 642 -10.68 -13.90 -38.76
CA GLY A 642 -10.02 -12.87 -39.62
C GLY A 642 -9.23 -11.81 -38.82
N SER A 643 -9.10 -11.92 -37.50
CA SER A 643 -8.26 -11.02 -36.72
C SER A 643 -6.83 -10.93 -37.23
N PRO A 644 -6.28 -9.70 -37.42
CA PRO A 644 -4.88 -9.48 -37.83
C PRO A 644 -3.87 -9.92 -36.78
N ALA A 645 -4.29 -10.20 -35.54
CA ALA A 645 -3.41 -10.67 -34.47
C ALA A 645 -2.68 -11.98 -34.85
N ARG A 646 -3.24 -12.80 -35.70
CA ARG A 646 -2.59 -14.03 -36.20
C ARG A 646 -1.37 -13.71 -37.06
N GLN A 647 -1.36 -12.60 -37.77
CA GLN A 647 -0.26 -12.20 -38.68
C GLN A 647 0.99 -11.79 -37.88
N ILE A 648 0.83 -11.31 -36.66
CA ILE A 648 1.93 -10.99 -35.75
C ILE A 648 2.39 -12.21 -34.94
N GLY A 649 1.82 -13.40 -35.19
CA GLY A 649 2.11 -14.62 -34.44
C GLY A 649 1.43 -14.71 -33.07
N PHE A 650 0.43 -13.85 -32.78
CA PHE A 650 -0.35 -13.93 -31.55
C PHE A 650 -1.17 -15.22 -31.51
N VAL A 651 -1.03 -15.97 -30.42
CA VAL A 651 -1.79 -17.20 -30.16
C VAL A 651 -2.97 -16.85 -29.26
N ALA A 652 -4.18 -17.01 -29.80
CA ALA A 652 -5.40 -16.72 -29.04
C ALA A 652 -5.51 -17.62 -27.79
N PHE A 653 -5.91 -17.04 -26.70
CA PHE A 653 -6.20 -17.74 -25.44
C PHE A 653 -7.57 -17.31 -24.90
N ASP A 654 -8.14 -18.12 -24.04
CA ASP A 654 -9.43 -17.86 -23.40
C ASP A 654 -9.23 -17.56 -21.91
N ALA A 655 -9.49 -16.32 -21.52
CA ALA A 655 -9.43 -15.87 -20.12
C ALA A 655 -10.72 -16.15 -19.33
N SER A 656 -11.76 -16.73 -19.94
CA SER A 656 -13.03 -17.03 -19.26
C SER A 656 -12.92 -18.14 -18.21
N GLN A 657 -11.85 -18.90 -18.24
CA GLN A 657 -11.55 -19.96 -17.28
C GLN A 657 -10.56 -19.55 -16.18
N THR A 658 -10.20 -18.26 -16.13
CA THR A 658 -9.32 -17.74 -15.07
C THR A 658 -10.09 -17.52 -13.77
N GLY A 659 -9.35 -17.57 -12.68
CA GLY A 659 -9.92 -17.44 -11.36
C GLY A 659 -10.44 -18.75 -10.79
N ARG A 660 -11.11 -18.63 -9.68
CA ARG A 660 -11.61 -19.74 -8.90
C ARG A 660 -12.62 -20.61 -9.65
N THR A 661 -12.42 -21.89 -9.65
CA THR A 661 -13.32 -22.87 -10.28
C THR A 661 -14.37 -23.43 -9.31
N THR A 662 -13.99 -23.59 -8.03
CA THR A 662 -14.89 -24.03 -6.97
C THR A 662 -15.81 -22.88 -6.54
N LYS A 663 -17.08 -22.97 -6.92
CA LYS A 663 -18.11 -22.03 -6.47
C LYS A 663 -18.93 -22.68 -5.35
N THR A 664 -18.79 -22.18 -4.14
CA THR A 664 -19.61 -22.62 -3.00
C THR A 664 -20.87 -21.77 -2.91
N ALA A 665 -21.95 -22.33 -2.32
CA ALA A 665 -23.16 -21.55 -2.05
C ALA A 665 -22.88 -20.38 -1.07
N ARG A 666 -21.81 -20.46 -0.28
CA ARG A 666 -21.34 -19.44 0.66
C ARG A 666 -20.76 -18.25 -0.10
N THR A 667 -19.95 -18.47 -1.14
CA THR A 667 -19.34 -17.40 -1.94
C THR A 667 -20.36 -16.44 -2.56
N ALA A 668 -21.53 -16.96 -2.93
CA ALA A 668 -22.63 -16.15 -3.47
C ALA A 668 -23.33 -15.26 -2.44
N LYS A 669 -23.00 -15.37 -1.15
CA LYS A 669 -23.66 -14.70 -0.02
C LYS A 669 -22.67 -14.15 1.00
N LEU A 670 -21.46 -13.75 0.58
CA LEU A 670 -20.56 -13.07 1.49
C LEU A 670 -21.25 -11.82 2.05
N PRO A 671 -21.22 -11.60 3.38
CA PRO A 671 -21.79 -10.40 3.95
C PRO A 671 -21.00 -9.18 3.44
N PRO A 672 -21.64 -8.03 3.27
CA PRO A 672 -20.93 -6.81 2.90
C PRO A 672 -19.92 -6.46 3.99
N VAL A 673 -18.68 -6.26 3.59
CA VAL A 673 -17.59 -5.83 4.48
C VAL A 673 -17.28 -4.37 4.19
N LEU A 674 -17.39 -3.51 5.20
CA LEU A 674 -17.16 -2.08 5.04
C LEU A 674 -15.72 -1.80 4.62
N ARG A 675 -15.55 -0.94 3.64
CA ARG A 675 -14.28 -0.30 3.33
C ARG A 675 -14.04 0.80 4.36
N VAL A 676 -12.95 0.69 5.10
CA VAL A 676 -12.65 1.61 6.21
C VAL A 676 -11.83 2.82 5.79
N PHE A 677 -11.05 2.70 4.71
CA PHE A 677 -10.21 3.78 4.21
C PHE A 677 -10.81 4.35 2.93
N PRO A 678 -11.13 5.65 2.88
CA PRO A 678 -11.54 6.32 1.64
C PRO A 678 -10.37 6.42 0.66
N ALA A 679 -10.66 6.72 -0.60
CA ALA A 679 -9.63 7.08 -1.56
C ALA A 679 -8.85 8.31 -1.07
N ALA A 680 -7.56 8.35 -1.39
CA ALA A 680 -6.72 9.51 -1.11
C ALA A 680 -7.32 10.76 -1.76
N PRO A 681 -7.19 11.92 -1.14
CA PRO A 681 -7.67 13.15 -1.73
C PRO A 681 -6.97 13.41 -3.07
N ALA A 682 -7.69 14.01 -4.02
CA ALA A 682 -7.09 14.40 -5.29
C ALA A 682 -5.85 15.28 -5.03
N GLU A 683 -4.77 15.09 -5.76
CA GLU A 683 -3.51 15.83 -5.57
C GLU A 683 -3.73 17.34 -5.59
N ARG A 684 -4.59 17.82 -6.52
CA ARG A 684 -4.98 19.22 -6.58
C ARG A 684 -5.53 19.75 -5.24
N ASN A 685 -6.33 18.97 -4.55
CA ASN A 685 -6.96 19.38 -3.28
C ASN A 685 -5.98 19.45 -2.12
N LEU A 686 -4.87 18.68 -2.17
CA LEU A 686 -3.83 18.74 -1.15
C LEU A 686 -3.19 20.11 -1.06
N TYR A 687 -3.01 20.75 -2.21
CA TYR A 687 -2.27 22.01 -2.34
C TYR A 687 -3.19 23.23 -2.46
N LEU A 688 -4.52 23.04 -2.57
CA LEU A 688 -5.48 24.12 -2.74
C LEU A 688 -5.53 25.00 -1.49
N ASN A 689 -5.25 26.31 -1.68
CA ASN A 689 -5.18 27.31 -0.62
C ASN A 689 -4.27 26.93 0.56
N MET A 690 -3.24 26.13 0.27
CA MET A 690 -2.27 25.73 1.29
C MET A 690 -1.50 26.96 1.79
N VAL A 691 -1.43 27.12 3.08
CA VAL A 691 -0.60 28.15 3.73
C VAL A 691 0.80 27.58 3.90
N LEU A 692 1.82 28.29 3.41
CA LEU A 692 3.21 28.07 3.82
C LEU A 692 3.49 29.03 5.00
N ASP A 693 4.10 28.51 6.02
CA ASP A 693 4.62 29.28 7.15
C ASP A 693 5.79 28.49 7.72
N ASP A 694 6.99 28.80 7.24
CA ASP A 694 8.18 28.03 7.51
C ASP A 694 9.33 28.97 7.91
N ASP A 695 9.71 28.89 9.18
CA ASP A 695 10.82 29.62 9.79
C ASP A 695 12.09 28.74 9.89
N PHE A 696 12.07 27.55 9.29
CA PHE A 696 13.11 26.52 9.30
C PHE A 696 13.54 26.02 10.69
N GLU A 697 12.91 26.46 11.77
CA GLU A 697 13.16 26.00 13.14
C GLU A 697 12.68 24.57 13.40
N GLY A 698 11.75 24.09 12.55
CA GLY A 698 11.15 22.75 12.61
C GLY A 698 12.03 21.62 12.06
N TYR A 699 13.26 21.90 11.62
CA TYR A 699 14.14 20.91 11.01
C TYR A 699 15.37 20.64 11.86
N THR A 700 15.91 19.43 11.73
CA THR A 700 17.24 19.13 12.28
C THR A 700 18.31 19.64 11.32
N PRO A 701 19.31 20.41 11.79
CA PRO A 701 20.38 20.90 10.93
C PRO A 701 21.06 19.78 10.13
N GLY A 702 21.21 20.02 8.82
CA GLY A 702 21.79 19.06 7.89
C GLY A 702 20.82 18.03 7.32
N GLN A 703 19.58 17.92 7.80
CA GLN A 703 18.54 17.05 7.25
C GLN A 703 17.82 17.70 6.05
N LYS A 704 17.14 16.84 5.27
CA LYS A 704 16.32 17.26 4.13
C LYS A 704 15.09 18.03 4.60
N VAL A 705 14.74 19.11 3.92
CA VAL A 705 13.53 19.90 4.15
C VAL A 705 12.33 19.26 3.44
N ASN A 706 11.65 18.34 4.11
CA ASN A 706 10.56 17.50 3.51
C ASN A 706 9.29 18.28 3.15
N GLU A 707 9.15 19.52 3.60
CA GLU A 707 8.06 20.43 3.21
C GLU A 707 8.20 20.92 1.76
N PHE A 708 9.36 20.76 1.18
CA PHE A 708 9.71 21.29 -0.12
C PHE A 708 10.25 20.20 -1.05
N GLN A 709 10.05 20.40 -2.33
CA GLN A 709 10.76 19.64 -3.35
C GLN A 709 12.13 20.26 -3.60
N THR A 710 13.15 19.43 -3.66
CA THR A 710 14.53 19.89 -3.85
C THR A 710 15.18 19.17 -5.02
N GLN A 711 16.03 19.91 -5.76
CA GLN A 711 16.92 19.31 -6.75
C GLN A 711 18.32 19.86 -6.56
N VAL A 712 19.28 18.96 -6.41
CA VAL A 712 20.70 19.26 -6.19
C VAL A 712 21.54 18.43 -7.13
N CYS A 713 22.64 19.03 -7.63
CA CYS A 713 23.70 18.30 -8.33
C CYS A 713 24.80 17.91 -7.35
N PRO A 714 25.68 16.93 -7.70
CA PRO A 714 26.84 16.61 -6.86
C PRO A 714 27.68 17.86 -6.54
N GLY A 715 27.92 18.08 -5.24
CA GLY A 715 28.64 19.24 -4.72
C GLY A 715 27.79 20.47 -4.38
N ASP A 716 26.51 20.52 -4.80
CA ASP A 716 25.57 21.53 -4.31
C ASP A 716 25.29 21.33 -2.81
N GLY A 717 25.07 22.43 -2.08
CA GLY A 717 24.61 22.44 -0.68
C GLY A 717 23.21 23.05 -0.59
N LEU A 718 22.29 22.31 0.02
CA LEU A 718 20.96 22.79 0.40
C LEU A 718 20.59 22.14 1.72
N ALA A 719 20.77 22.88 2.82
CA ALA A 719 20.56 22.35 4.16
C ALA A 719 20.25 23.48 5.16
N VAL A 720 19.52 23.14 6.19
CA VAL A 720 19.28 24.01 7.34
C VAL A 720 20.60 24.26 8.08
N THR A 721 20.87 25.50 8.42
CA THR A 721 22.08 25.97 9.11
C THR A 721 21.74 26.75 10.37
N THR A 722 22.60 26.65 11.36
CA THR A 722 22.57 27.45 12.61
C THR A 722 23.59 28.58 12.60
N SER A 723 24.31 28.79 11.51
CA SER A 723 25.36 29.81 11.42
C SER A 723 24.83 31.24 11.35
N VAL A 724 23.69 31.43 10.72
CA VAL A 724 22.99 32.72 10.56
C VAL A 724 21.51 32.52 10.49
N ALA A 725 20.71 33.42 11.03
CA ALA A 725 19.26 33.44 10.94
C ALA A 725 18.71 34.88 10.90
N ALA A 726 17.57 35.10 10.26
CA ALA A 726 16.87 36.41 10.32
C ALA A 726 15.96 36.45 11.55
N GLY A 727 15.37 35.33 11.90
CA GLY A 727 14.61 35.08 13.12
C GLY A 727 15.05 33.75 13.75
N GLY A 728 14.74 33.54 15.05
CA GLY A 728 15.06 32.28 15.69
C GLY A 728 16.55 31.94 15.74
N LYS A 729 16.88 30.66 15.39
CA LYS A 729 18.24 30.11 15.46
C LYS A 729 18.72 29.49 14.15
N GLN A 730 17.85 29.30 13.18
CA GLN A 730 18.10 28.53 11.98
C GLN A 730 17.66 29.27 10.71
N SER A 731 18.28 28.96 9.60
CA SER A 731 17.85 29.37 8.27
C SER A 731 18.23 28.31 7.25
N LEU A 732 17.73 28.38 6.03
CA LEU A 732 18.08 27.47 4.95
C LEU A 732 19.22 28.05 4.11
N ASN A 733 20.35 27.34 4.01
CA ASN A 733 21.51 27.74 3.23
C ASN A 733 21.51 27.08 1.86
N PHE A 734 21.73 27.89 0.83
CA PHE A 734 21.95 27.45 -0.56
C PHE A 734 23.40 27.72 -0.94
N ARG A 735 24.13 26.71 -1.38
CA ARG A 735 25.51 26.80 -1.84
C ARG A 735 25.67 26.16 -3.21
N LYS A 736 26.16 26.92 -4.18
CA LYS A 736 26.42 26.45 -5.53
C LYS A 736 27.60 25.50 -5.57
N GLY A 737 27.37 24.29 -6.11
CA GLY A 737 28.42 23.32 -6.41
C GLY A 737 29.11 23.55 -7.75
N PRO A 738 30.04 22.66 -8.13
CA PRO A 738 30.68 22.69 -9.44
C PRO A 738 29.62 22.53 -10.57
N PRO A 739 29.98 22.91 -11.81
CA PRO A 739 29.07 22.72 -12.95
C PRO A 739 28.54 21.30 -13.04
N GLY A 740 27.24 21.14 -12.97
CA GLY A 740 26.53 19.86 -12.99
C GLY A 740 25.57 19.73 -14.17
N ALA A 741 24.71 18.69 -14.13
CA ALA A 741 23.73 18.43 -15.16
C ALA A 741 22.72 19.58 -15.37
N TYR A 742 22.51 20.39 -14.32
CA TYR A 742 21.58 21.52 -14.34
C TYR A 742 22.23 22.80 -13.82
N SER A 743 22.13 23.86 -14.62
CA SER A 743 22.72 25.17 -14.26
C SER A 743 21.98 25.92 -13.15
N TRP A 744 20.73 25.53 -12.87
CA TRP A 744 19.79 26.19 -11.96
C TRP A 744 19.68 25.54 -10.57
N THR A 745 20.60 24.64 -10.22
CA THR A 745 20.66 23.99 -8.90
C THR A 745 21.71 24.64 -7.97
N PRO A 746 21.60 24.53 -6.63
CA PRO A 746 20.51 23.92 -5.89
C PRO A 746 19.18 24.62 -6.11
N HIS A 747 18.09 23.84 -6.04
CA HIS A 747 16.76 24.30 -6.36
C HIS A 747 15.77 23.83 -5.28
N LEU A 748 14.94 24.75 -4.82
CA LEU A 748 13.90 24.50 -3.83
C LEU A 748 12.57 25.03 -4.36
N TYR A 749 11.50 24.25 -4.20
CA TYR A 749 10.15 24.75 -4.49
C TYR A 749 9.08 24.06 -3.64
N ALA A 750 7.98 24.77 -3.43
CA ALA A 750 6.76 24.20 -2.89
C ALA A 750 5.71 24.03 -3.97
N LYS A 751 5.02 22.88 -4.00
CA LYS A 751 3.76 22.72 -4.69
C LYS A 751 2.67 23.39 -3.89
N ILE A 752 1.80 24.16 -4.56
CA ILE A 752 0.76 24.97 -3.94
C ILE A 752 -0.34 25.20 -4.96
N ARG A 753 -1.53 25.61 -4.55
CA ARG A 753 -2.59 25.95 -5.50
C ARG A 753 -3.41 27.15 -5.03
N TYR A 754 -3.34 28.24 -5.76
CA TYR A 754 -4.23 29.39 -5.63
C TYR A 754 -4.81 29.77 -6.98
N GLU A 755 -6.12 29.84 -7.07
CA GLU A 755 -6.86 30.19 -8.29
C GLU A 755 -7.68 31.46 -8.11
N GLU A 756 -7.98 31.85 -6.90
CA GLU A 756 -8.82 32.98 -6.53
C GLU A 756 -8.23 33.77 -5.34
N GLY A 757 -8.63 35.04 -5.25
CA GLY A 757 -8.32 35.89 -4.13
C GLY A 757 -6.99 36.63 -4.25
N LEU A 758 -6.62 37.30 -3.16
CA LEU A 758 -5.35 37.99 -3.01
C LEU A 758 -4.40 37.11 -2.20
N VAL A 759 -3.19 36.92 -2.68
CA VAL A 759 -2.19 36.09 -2.05
C VAL A 759 -0.94 36.89 -1.75
N ARG A 760 -0.45 36.73 -0.52
CA ARG A 760 0.78 37.36 -0.05
C ARG A 760 1.85 36.28 0.19
N ALA A 761 3.03 36.45 -0.40
CA ALA A 761 4.22 35.76 0.01
C ALA A 761 5.21 36.71 0.66
N SER A 762 5.93 36.27 1.68
CA SER A 762 7.06 36.99 2.25
C SER A 762 8.19 36.03 2.63
N PHE A 763 9.42 36.53 2.60
CA PHE A 763 10.61 35.80 3.02
C PHE A 763 11.74 36.78 3.35
N ASP A 764 12.65 36.30 4.20
CA ASP A 764 13.91 36.99 4.47
C ASP A 764 15.02 36.32 3.68
N LEU A 765 15.84 37.13 3.04
CA LEU A 765 16.97 36.68 2.21
C LEU A 765 18.26 37.42 2.60
N ARG A 766 19.31 36.68 2.82
CA ARG A 766 20.66 37.17 3.06
C ARG A 766 21.53 36.81 1.87
N HIS A 767 21.91 37.83 1.10
CA HIS A 767 22.72 37.69 -0.11
C HIS A 767 24.20 37.77 0.22
N GLU A 768 24.96 36.79 -0.21
CA GLU A 768 26.42 36.85 -0.17
C GLU A 768 27.01 37.25 -1.53
N PRO A 769 28.07 38.05 -1.61
CA PRO A 769 28.62 38.47 -2.90
C PRO A 769 28.99 37.31 -3.80
N GLY A 770 28.60 37.40 -5.05
CA GLY A 770 28.77 36.31 -6.04
C GLY A 770 27.60 35.37 -6.19
N ALA A 771 26.66 35.32 -5.26
CA ALA A 771 25.43 34.53 -5.39
C ALA A 771 24.51 35.10 -6.47
N GLN A 772 23.93 34.22 -7.25
CA GLN A 772 22.90 34.58 -8.22
C GLN A 772 21.69 33.65 -8.05
N LEU A 773 20.49 34.20 -8.03
CA LEU A 773 19.28 33.42 -7.85
C LEU A 773 18.09 34.03 -8.57
N ASN A 774 17.10 33.16 -8.88
CA ASN A 774 15.76 33.56 -9.26
C ASN A 774 14.75 33.08 -8.22
N HIS A 775 13.83 33.96 -7.87
CA HIS A 775 12.59 33.58 -7.19
C HIS A 775 11.46 33.73 -8.18
N GLU A 776 10.60 32.71 -8.30
CA GLU A 776 9.51 32.68 -9.28
C GLU A 776 8.26 32.06 -8.69
N TRP A 777 7.12 32.55 -9.21
CA TRP A 777 5.83 31.89 -9.13
C TRP A 777 5.47 31.34 -10.51
N ARG A 778 4.89 30.13 -10.56
CA ARG A 778 4.56 29.49 -11.85
C ARG A 778 3.14 28.93 -11.84
N ASP A 779 2.46 29.12 -12.96
CA ASP A 779 1.28 28.34 -13.35
C ASP A 779 1.77 27.13 -14.15
N TRP A 780 1.78 25.97 -13.48
CA TRP A 780 2.36 24.76 -14.00
C TRP A 780 1.58 23.53 -13.54
N PRO A 781 0.32 23.35 -14.02
CA PRO A 781 -0.61 22.37 -13.47
C PRO A 781 -0.17 20.91 -13.64
N MET A 782 0.68 20.62 -14.63
CA MET A 782 1.14 19.24 -14.92
C MET A 782 2.54 18.93 -14.38
N HIS A 783 3.28 19.93 -13.91
CA HIS A 783 4.64 19.87 -13.35
C HIS A 783 5.74 19.23 -14.22
N GLU A 784 5.40 18.45 -15.23
CA GLU A 784 6.34 17.80 -16.15
C GLU A 784 5.87 17.90 -17.60
N GLY A 785 6.82 18.07 -18.54
CA GLY A 785 6.58 17.94 -19.98
C GLY A 785 5.74 19.04 -20.63
N GLN A 786 5.24 20.04 -19.88
CA GLN A 786 4.47 21.17 -20.41
C GLN A 786 5.16 22.49 -20.05
N PRO A 787 5.15 23.49 -20.95
CA PRO A 787 5.68 24.81 -20.63
C PRO A 787 4.82 25.47 -19.53
N TYR A 788 5.49 26.01 -18.52
CA TYR A 788 4.83 26.81 -17.48
C TYR A 788 4.67 28.26 -17.88
N LYS A 789 3.81 29.01 -17.18
CA LYS A 789 3.66 30.45 -17.28
C LYS A 789 4.20 31.12 -16.03
N THR A 790 5.14 32.04 -16.21
CA THR A 790 5.79 32.75 -15.11
C THR A 790 4.89 33.86 -14.59
N GLY A 791 4.62 33.81 -13.29
CA GLY A 791 3.95 34.84 -12.51
C GLY A 791 4.92 35.89 -11.97
N PRO A 792 4.70 36.40 -10.72
CA PRO A 792 5.68 37.19 -10.01
C PRO A 792 7.07 36.58 -10.04
N SER A 793 8.07 37.33 -10.44
CA SER A 793 9.45 36.85 -10.53
C SER A 793 10.46 37.97 -10.29
N LEU A 794 11.60 37.59 -9.72
CA LEU A 794 12.74 38.49 -9.54
C LEU A 794 14.05 37.73 -9.73
N HIS A 795 15.05 38.42 -10.22
CA HIS A 795 16.43 37.95 -10.33
C HIS A 795 17.35 38.79 -9.45
N ILE A 796 18.19 38.16 -8.67
CA ILE A 796 19.22 38.79 -7.86
C ILE A 796 20.58 38.42 -8.47
N GLY A 797 21.29 39.42 -8.92
CA GLY A 797 22.62 39.29 -9.54
C GLY A 797 23.75 39.07 -8.53
N ALA A 798 24.93 38.73 -9.03
CA ALA A 798 26.11 38.45 -8.22
C ALA A 798 26.57 39.69 -7.37
N ASP A 799 26.19 40.88 -7.80
CA ASP A 799 26.42 42.16 -7.14
C ASP A 799 25.29 42.57 -6.16
N GLY A 800 24.31 41.68 -5.96
CA GLY A 800 23.12 41.94 -5.14
C GLY A 800 22.06 42.81 -5.84
N ALA A 801 22.20 43.12 -7.11
CA ALA A 801 21.19 43.91 -7.87
C ALA A 801 19.88 43.08 -8.00
N VAL A 802 18.80 43.62 -7.47
CA VAL A 802 17.45 43.05 -7.63
C VAL A 802 16.85 43.55 -8.92
N ASN A 803 16.54 42.64 -9.84
CA ASN A 803 16.01 42.93 -11.16
C ASN A 803 14.65 42.29 -11.35
N VAL A 804 13.72 43.03 -11.97
CA VAL A 804 12.43 42.52 -12.43
C VAL A 804 12.30 42.88 -13.93
N GLN A 805 12.07 41.86 -14.77
CA GLN A 805 11.97 42.03 -16.25
C GLN A 805 13.16 42.78 -16.86
N GLY A 806 14.37 42.58 -16.36
CA GLY A 806 15.60 43.23 -16.81
C GLY A 806 15.82 44.64 -16.24
N HIS A 807 14.87 45.19 -15.48
CA HIS A 807 15.03 46.48 -14.84
C HIS A 807 15.53 46.34 -13.41
N LYS A 808 16.64 47.01 -13.09
CA LYS A 808 17.17 47.07 -11.74
C LYS A 808 16.27 47.93 -10.84
N LEU A 809 15.81 47.37 -9.73
CA LEU A 809 15.00 48.09 -8.74
C LEU A 809 15.89 48.73 -7.64
N LEU A 810 16.75 47.91 -7.06
CA LEU A 810 17.68 48.36 -6.00
C LEU A 810 18.87 47.35 -5.91
N THR A 811 19.78 47.60 -4.97
CA THR A 811 20.88 46.67 -4.67
C THR A 811 20.80 46.26 -3.19
N LEU A 812 20.86 44.96 -2.92
CA LEU A 812 20.92 44.43 -1.56
C LEU A 812 22.28 44.72 -0.90
N PRO A 813 22.29 45.04 0.38
CA PRO A 813 23.56 45.13 1.13
C PRO A 813 24.16 43.73 1.29
N ALA A 814 25.46 43.59 1.07
CA ALA A 814 26.15 42.32 1.20
C ALA A 814 26.05 41.78 2.64
N ASN A 815 25.80 40.51 2.79
CA ASN A 815 25.76 39.79 4.06
C ASN A 815 24.73 40.32 5.08
N ALA A 816 23.71 41.05 4.63
CA ALA A 816 22.62 41.53 5.47
C ALA A 816 21.30 40.92 5.07
N TRP A 817 20.41 40.74 6.01
CA TRP A 817 19.05 40.27 5.78
C TRP A 817 18.18 41.37 5.16
N ALA A 818 17.50 41.05 4.09
CA ALA A 818 16.48 41.88 3.47
C ALA A 818 15.14 41.13 3.48
N HIS A 819 14.07 41.83 3.86
CA HIS A 819 12.72 41.29 3.85
C HIS A 819 12.02 41.58 2.53
N PHE A 820 11.44 40.57 1.91
CA PHE A 820 10.67 40.66 0.67
C PHE A 820 9.21 40.34 0.94
N GLU A 821 8.30 41.13 0.36
CA GLU A 821 6.87 40.86 0.35
C GLU A 821 6.34 40.98 -1.07
N ILE A 822 5.64 39.98 -1.56
CA ILE A 822 4.99 39.92 -2.88
C ILE A 822 3.49 39.77 -2.68
N LEU A 823 2.72 40.65 -3.31
CA LEU A 823 1.25 40.61 -3.28
C LEU A 823 0.73 40.47 -4.70
N CYS A 824 -0.05 39.41 -4.95
CA CYS A 824 -0.58 39.09 -6.27
C CYS A 824 -2.05 38.63 -6.18
N GLY A 825 -2.88 39.06 -7.12
CA GLY A 825 -4.28 38.66 -7.22
C GLY A 825 -4.53 37.57 -8.23
N PHE A 826 -5.50 36.70 -7.92
CA PHE A 826 -5.95 35.57 -8.76
C PHE A 826 -7.45 35.66 -9.01
N GLY A 827 -7.92 35.00 -10.10
CA GLY A 827 -9.33 34.97 -10.47
C GLY A 827 -9.92 36.35 -10.58
N THR A 828 -10.94 36.67 -9.80
CA THR A 828 -11.62 37.99 -9.79
C THR A 828 -10.74 39.15 -9.28
N GLN A 829 -9.63 38.83 -8.61
CA GLN A 829 -8.67 39.84 -8.13
C GLN A 829 -7.45 40.00 -9.06
N ALA A 830 -7.37 39.25 -10.14
CA ALA A 830 -6.27 39.30 -11.08
C ALA A 830 -6.34 40.57 -11.93
N ASN A 831 -5.26 41.33 -12.00
CA ASN A 831 -5.13 42.57 -12.78
C ASN A 831 -3.93 42.56 -13.75
N GLY A 832 -3.24 41.42 -13.89
CA GLY A 832 -2.04 41.26 -14.72
C GLY A 832 -0.76 41.82 -14.13
N THR A 833 -0.82 42.26 -12.85
CA THR A 833 0.33 42.86 -12.16
C THR A 833 0.44 42.35 -10.72
N TYR A 834 1.60 42.58 -10.12
CA TYR A 834 1.85 42.33 -8.69
C TYR A 834 2.58 43.51 -8.07
N THR A 835 2.60 43.53 -6.75
CA THR A 835 3.36 44.48 -5.94
C THR A 835 4.48 43.75 -5.24
N LEU A 836 5.68 44.33 -5.26
CA LEU A 836 6.88 43.89 -4.54
C LEU A 836 7.28 44.97 -3.55
N THR A 837 7.40 44.61 -2.28
CA THR A 837 7.96 45.47 -1.24
C THR A 837 9.25 44.86 -0.71
N ILE A 838 10.30 45.67 -0.60
CA ILE A 838 11.61 45.25 -0.10
C ILE A 838 11.99 46.16 1.07
N SER A 839 12.29 45.56 2.22
CA SER A 839 12.74 46.27 3.41
C SER A 839 14.23 45.96 3.65
N LEU A 840 15.05 46.97 3.64
CA LEU A 840 16.48 46.88 3.94
C LEU A 840 16.78 47.35 5.38
N PRO A 841 17.81 46.79 6.04
CA PRO A 841 18.16 47.19 7.40
C PRO A 841 18.34 48.70 7.53
N GLY A 842 17.66 49.30 8.50
CA GLY A 842 17.74 50.74 8.80
C GLY A 842 17.16 51.68 7.75
N GLN A 843 16.43 51.16 6.74
CA GLN A 843 15.80 51.96 5.71
C GLN A 843 14.30 51.76 5.72
N PRO A 844 13.47 52.72 5.29
CA PRO A 844 12.07 52.55 5.11
C PRO A 844 11.79 51.52 3.98
N PRO A 845 10.70 50.74 4.05
CA PRO A 845 10.34 49.82 2.99
C PRO A 845 10.15 50.52 1.64
N GLN A 846 10.68 49.92 0.58
CA GLN A 846 10.52 50.39 -0.79
C GLN A 846 9.49 49.52 -1.52
N THR A 847 8.42 50.15 -2.04
CA THR A 847 7.32 49.43 -2.70
C THR A 847 7.32 49.71 -4.20
N PHE A 848 7.31 48.65 -4.98
CA PHE A 848 7.23 48.68 -6.46
C PHE A 848 5.90 48.04 -6.88
N ALA A 849 4.96 48.90 -7.26
CA ALA A 849 3.62 48.47 -7.70
C ALA A 849 3.52 48.39 -9.22
N GLY A 850 2.53 47.62 -9.71
CA GLY A 850 2.25 47.51 -11.16
C GLY A 850 3.29 46.71 -11.93
N LEU A 851 4.10 45.87 -11.27
CA LEU A 851 5.03 44.95 -11.92
C LEU A 851 4.25 43.89 -12.69
N LYS A 852 4.51 43.74 -13.99
CA LYS A 852 3.76 42.80 -14.86
C LYS A 852 4.22 41.37 -14.69
N TYR A 853 3.34 40.44 -15.00
CA TYR A 853 3.65 39.02 -15.16
C TYR A 853 3.12 38.47 -16.48
N HIS A 854 3.44 37.23 -16.86
CA HIS A 854 3.03 36.62 -18.12
C HIS A 854 1.51 36.53 -18.22
N GLY A 855 0.88 37.04 -19.29
CA GLY A 855 -0.58 37.12 -19.47
C GLY A 855 -1.33 35.79 -19.40
N GLY A 856 -0.63 34.65 -19.54
CA GLY A 856 -1.17 33.30 -19.36
C GLY A 856 -1.07 32.75 -17.95
N PHE A 857 -0.46 33.45 -16.98
CA PHE A 857 -0.43 33.08 -15.57
C PHE A 857 -1.81 33.29 -14.95
N LYS A 858 -2.50 32.20 -14.60
CA LYS A 858 -3.88 32.20 -14.07
C LYS A 858 -3.99 31.65 -12.69
N ALA A 859 -3.07 30.76 -12.30
CA ALA A 859 -3.02 30.13 -11.02
C ALA A 859 -1.59 30.06 -10.51
N LEU A 860 -1.41 29.95 -9.21
CA LEU A 860 -0.14 29.64 -8.57
C LEU A 860 -0.08 28.15 -8.25
N ASP A 861 0.73 27.38 -8.98
CA ASP A 861 0.95 25.97 -8.74
C ASP A 861 2.33 25.68 -8.14
N TRP A 862 3.25 26.63 -8.24
CA TRP A 862 4.63 26.45 -7.89
C TRP A 862 5.25 27.77 -7.41
N ILE A 863 5.90 27.75 -6.26
CA ILE A 863 6.71 28.85 -5.75
C ILE A 863 8.10 28.31 -5.39
N GLY A 864 9.16 28.97 -5.86
CA GLY A 864 10.48 28.42 -5.60
C GLY A 864 11.65 29.35 -5.87
N PHE A 865 12.86 28.79 -5.60
CA PHE A 865 14.16 29.46 -5.70
C PHE A 865 15.12 28.59 -6.52
N CYS A 866 15.64 29.15 -7.61
CA CYS A 866 16.66 28.55 -8.46
C CYS A 866 17.99 29.23 -8.23
N THR A 867 19.08 28.48 -8.07
CA THR A 867 20.42 29.02 -7.79
C THR A 867 21.30 28.97 -9.03
N PHE A 868 21.98 30.06 -9.29
CA PHE A 868 22.97 30.22 -10.35
C PHE A 868 24.30 30.72 -9.77
N GLY A 869 25.19 31.25 -10.58
CA GLY A 869 26.43 31.85 -10.13
C GLY A 869 27.62 30.90 -10.14
N LYS A 870 28.71 31.33 -9.50
CA LYS A 870 29.98 30.59 -9.46
C LYS A 870 29.93 29.52 -8.36
N GLU A 871 30.73 28.49 -8.53
CA GLU A 871 30.97 27.50 -7.49
C GLU A 871 31.41 28.18 -6.17
N GLY A 872 30.87 27.68 -5.05
CA GLY A 872 31.09 28.20 -3.71
C GLY A 872 30.25 29.40 -3.31
N SER A 873 29.54 30.06 -4.28
CA SER A 873 28.65 31.18 -3.92
C SER A 873 27.42 30.68 -3.15
N GLN A 874 26.92 31.48 -2.21
CA GLN A 874 25.83 31.07 -1.33
C GLN A 874 24.94 32.24 -0.92
N TYR A 875 23.72 31.90 -0.54
CA TYR A 875 22.74 32.79 0.08
C TYR A 875 21.93 32.02 1.11
N GLN A 876 21.27 32.72 2.02
CA GLN A 876 20.40 32.11 3.02
C GLN A 876 18.97 32.66 2.88
N LEU A 877 18.00 31.77 3.16
CA LEU A 877 16.57 32.03 3.15
C LEU A 877 15.98 31.73 4.54
N ASP A 878 15.09 32.60 5.01
CA ASP A 878 14.40 32.44 6.29
C ASP A 878 12.96 32.97 6.21
N ASN A 879 12.10 32.60 7.17
CA ASN A 879 10.73 33.09 7.36
C ASN A 879 9.90 33.08 6.07
N LEU A 880 9.93 31.98 5.33
CA LEU A 880 9.15 31.82 4.11
C LEU A 880 7.67 31.63 4.40
N ARG A 881 6.86 32.63 4.04
CA ARG A 881 5.40 32.59 4.24
C ARG A 881 4.67 32.77 2.93
N LEU A 882 3.53 32.12 2.79
CA LEU A 882 2.55 32.37 1.74
C LEU A 882 1.15 32.04 2.24
N ALA A 883 0.26 33.02 2.13
CA ALA A 883 -1.11 32.88 2.64
C ALA A 883 -2.09 33.81 1.88
N PRO A 884 -3.40 33.54 1.95
CA PRO A 884 -4.42 34.51 1.54
C PRO A 884 -4.24 35.83 2.28
N ALA A 885 -4.34 36.92 1.55
CA ALA A 885 -4.26 38.25 2.13
C ALA A 885 -5.65 38.90 2.18
N ALA A 886 -5.92 39.65 3.26
CA ALA A 886 -7.11 40.51 3.29
C ALA A 886 -6.95 41.62 2.23
N LYS A 887 -8.06 42.09 1.70
CA LYS A 887 -8.07 43.26 0.81
C LYS A 887 -7.52 44.48 1.57
N PRO A 888 -6.54 45.19 1.04
CA PRO A 888 -5.98 46.36 1.73
C PRO A 888 -7.03 47.42 2.08
#